data_01e22d433ff209d58afcca85ccee7603
#
_entry.id   01e22d433ff209d58afcca85ccee7603
#
_cell.length_a   1.000
_cell.length_b   1.000
_cell.length_c   1.000
_cell.angle_alpha   90.00
_cell.angle_beta   90.00
_cell.angle_gamma   90.00
#
_symmetry.space_group_name_H-M   'P 1'
#
loop_
_entity.id
_entity.type
_entity.pdbx_description
1 polymer ?
#
loop_
_entity_poly.entity_id
_entity_poly.type
_entity_poly.pdbx_seq_one_letter_code
_entity_poly.pdbx_strand_id
1 'polypeptide(L)'
;MRQRLIIAFLCALSYATVCFPQINTNRVMLMGRNALYYEDYVLAIQRFNSVISSKPYLAEPYFYRGLAKFYLEDFAGAETDCTLALDRRPYTAQYYTLRGLCRVNMEMYSLAVEDYRASLQQNPMEKNCWHNMVLCLMELEDYNAADEALDSMMTLWPRESSQCTMKAQVSLAKKDTTLAELWVDSALVLDKFDGGAWGMKASMLVKREEYRDAEVALDMAIMQKPRIPILYVNRALTRFQQNNIRGAMSDYDQAIEIDASNYVAHYNRGLLRAQVGDDNRAIDDFNFVLSIEPDNMIALYNRAILLDQTGDYRGAIRDISTVIEEYPQFWAGYSQRAAILRKIGDTYGAERDEFKVLKAQMEARTGAYKVQKVTRKKSDSNIENYNRLVVDDEQIDASGYSGDFRGRVQNRQTDLKCMPSYILSFYAKEHPTRRYLPYSQSVEQFSRENEMEQPLLLCNDEAALDSARICLHQERAVSDAQLGKTCQMVMDNFIVRDYETAMSVLDSLIVSVRDVNPLYHFLRAQVRTSQVEAQPINDNELRLRYMEILQDWKYCANALQDFPFATYNMGNTYVKLKDYSSAVNAYTATIEREPSMPEAYFNRGVSYILQNKIEQGLADLSRAGEMGLYQAYSLIKKYSAKKGK
;
A
#
# COMPACT_ATOMS: atom_id res chain seq x y z
N MET A 1 -11.11 -5.20 70.77
CA MET A 1 -10.54 -5.75 69.52
C MET A 1 -11.48 -5.62 68.32
N ARG A 2 -12.74 -6.07 68.38
CA ARG A 2 -13.69 -6.00 67.26
C ARG A 2 -13.90 -4.59 66.67
N GLN A 3 -14.02 -3.55 67.50
CA GLN A 3 -14.19 -2.18 66.99
C GLN A 3 -12.94 -1.61 66.27
N ARG A 4 -11.73 -1.95 66.71
CA ARG A 4 -10.48 -1.57 66.04
C ARG A 4 -10.30 -2.29 64.69
N LEU A 5 -10.79 -3.53 64.57
CA LEU A 5 -10.79 -4.27 63.32
C LEU A 5 -11.80 -3.71 62.30
N ILE A 6 -12.98 -3.26 62.75
CA ILE A 6 -13.99 -2.61 61.93
C ILE A 6 -13.51 -1.25 61.41
N ILE A 7 -12.84 -0.47 62.27
CA ILE A 7 -12.23 0.83 61.88
C ILE A 7 -11.08 0.60 60.90
N ALA A 8 -10.21 -0.37 61.13
CA ALA A 8 -9.15 -0.72 60.17
C ALA A 8 -9.69 -1.20 58.83
N PHE A 9 -10.81 -1.99 58.82
CA PHE A 9 -11.47 -2.44 57.62
C PHE A 9 -12.18 -1.28 56.85
N LEU A 10 -12.81 -0.36 57.60
CA LEU A 10 -13.40 0.85 57.00
C LEU A 10 -12.33 1.83 56.47
N CYS A 11 -11.20 1.97 57.16
CA CYS A 11 -10.05 2.72 56.65
C CYS A 11 -9.41 2.04 55.46
N ALA A 12 -9.30 0.71 55.40
CA ALA A 12 -8.82 -0.03 54.23
C ALA A 12 -9.80 0.09 53.02
N LEU A 13 -11.11 0.09 53.28
CA LEU A 13 -12.13 0.37 52.25
C LEU A 13 -12.06 1.82 51.75
N SER A 14 -11.79 2.78 52.62
CA SER A 14 -11.64 4.18 52.20
C SER A 14 -10.33 4.47 51.46
N TYR A 15 -9.27 3.70 51.66
CA TYR A 15 -8.06 3.73 50.83
C TYR A 15 -8.20 3.00 49.50
N ALA A 16 -9.18 2.06 49.37
CA ALA A 16 -9.48 1.38 48.12
C ALA A 16 -10.30 2.21 47.14
N THR A 17 -10.85 3.35 47.53
CA THR A 17 -11.36 4.36 46.60
C THR A 17 -10.22 5.27 46.15
N VAL A 18 -9.19 4.71 45.53
CA VAL A 18 -8.38 5.49 44.59
C VAL A 18 -9.37 5.99 43.53
N CYS A 19 -9.78 7.23 43.61
CA CYS A 19 -10.53 7.92 42.57
C CYS A 19 -9.68 7.90 41.30
N PHE A 20 -9.77 6.83 40.53
CA PHE A 20 -9.45 6.96 39.10
C PHE A 20 -10.39 8.03 38.57
N PRO A 21 -9.88 9.12 38.02
CA PRO A 21 -10.74 10.16 37.45
C PRO A 21 -11.63 9.46 36.44
N GLN A 22 -12.94 9.36 36.75
CA GLN A 22 -13.90 8.73 35.84
C GLN A 22 -13.88 9.54 34.55
N ILE A 23 -13.26 8.98 33.52
CA ILE A 23 -13.26 9.61 32.20
C ILE A 23 -14.72 9.78 31.78
N ASN A 24 -15.13 11.02 31.58
CA ASN A 24 -16.45 11.29 31.02
C ASN A 24 -16.46 10.79 29.56
N THR A 25 -16.83 9.52 29.40
CA THR A 25 -16.82 8.82 28.10
C THR A 25 -17.66 9.53 27.04
N ASN A 26 -18.78 10.17 27.43
CA ASN A 26 -19.63 10.89 26.48
C ASN A 26 -18.91 12.14 25.95
N ARG A 27 -18.19 12.87 26.82
CA ARG A 27 -17.38 14.03 26.41
C ARG A 27 -16.23 13.59 25.49
N VAL A 28 -15.55 12.48 25.82
CA VAL A 28 -14.44 11.97 24.99
C VAL A 28 -14.95 11.45 23.65
N MET A 29 -16.12 10.78 23.62
CA MET A 29 -16.79 10.39 22.36
C MET A 29 -17.10 11.61 21.48
N LEU A 30 -17.65 12.68 22.07
CA LEU A 30 -17.93 13.92 21.35
C LEU A 30 -16.63 14.54 20.79
N MET A 31 -15.56 14.58 21.60
CA MET A 31 -14.25 15.07 21.15
C MET A 31 -13.69 14.24 19.99
N GLY A 32 -13.84 12.90 20.04
CA GLY A 32 -13.45 12.00 18.95
C GLY A 32 -14.24 12.25 17.66
N ARG A 33 -15.56 12.44 17.78
CA ARG A 33 -16.43 12.76 16.63
C ARG A 33 -16.11 14.14 16.04
N ASN A 34 -15.82 15.13 16.88
CA ASN A 34 -15.38 16.44 16.40
C ASN A 34 -14.03 16.34 15.67
N ALA A 35 -13.08 15.53 16.19
CA ALA A 35 -11.82 15.29 15.50
C ALA A 35 -12.04 14.65 14.12
N LEU A 36 -12.97 13.68 13.99
CA LEU A 36 -13.38 13.14 12.69
C LEU A 36 -13.94 14.22 11.75
N TYR A 37 -14.81 15.08 12.25
CA TYR A 37 -15.41 16.17 11.47
C TYR A 37 -14.36 17.16 10.94
N TYR A 38 -13.32 17.44 11.73
CA TYR A 38 -12.19 18.28 11.32
C TYR A 38 -11.06 17.51 10.63
N GLU A 39 -11.31 16.27 10.21
CA GLU A 39 -10.35 15.40 9.50
C GLU A 39 -9.06 15.09 10.30
N ASP A 40 -9.05 15.27 11.61
CA ASP A 40 -7.97 14.84 12.48
C ASP A 40 -8.19 13.38 12.93
N TYR A 41 -7.98 12.47 12.00
CA TYR A 41 -8.26 11.03 12.18
C TYR A 41 -7.39 10.41 13.27
N VAL A 42 -6.15 10.87 13.41
CA VAL A 42 -5.22 10.40 14.43
C VAL A 42 -5.71 10.78 15.83
N LEU A 43 -6.11 12.03 16.04
CA LEU A 43 -6.69 12.47 17.30
C LEU A 43 -8.00 11.73 17.60
N ALA A 44 -8.82 11.49 16.58
CA ALA A 44 -10.05 10.71 16.70
C ALA A 44 -9.76 9.30 17.23
N ILE A 45 -8.79 8.57 16.65
CA ILE A 45 -8.35 7.24 17.10
C ILE A 45 -7.91 7.27 18.56
N GLN A 46 -7.13 8.28 18.98
CA GLN A 46 -6.71 8.43 20.37
C GLN A 46 -7.90 8.56 21.33
N ARG A 47 -8.88 9.39 20.97
CA ARG A 47 -10.08 9.60 21.78
C ARG A 47 -10.92 8.33 21.88
N PHE A 48 -11.16 7.64 20.77
CA PHE A 48 -11.90 6.38 20.79
C PHE A 48 -11.16 5.27 21.53
N ASN A 49 -9.84 5.17 21.43
CA ASN A 49 -9.02 4.27 22.24
C ASN A 49 -9.20 4.51 23.73
N SER A 50 -9.31 5.79 24.16
CA SER A 50 -9.55 6.13 25.56
C SER A 50 -10.91 5.67 26.04
N VAL A 51 -11.94 5.74 25.18
CA VAL A 51 -13.28 5.22 25.50
C VAL A 51 -13.28 3.70 25.53
N ILE A 52 -12.65 3.05 24.54
CA ILE A 52 -12.56 1.58 24.46
C ILE A 52 -11.85 1.00 25.70
N SER A 53 -10.75 1.61 26.14
CA SER A 53 -10.05 1.18 27.35
C SER A 53 -10.91 1.29 28.61
N SER A 54 -11.78 2.31 28.70
CA SER A 54 -12.67 2.53 29.85
C SER A 54 -13.93 1.68 29.78
N LYS A 55 -14.50 1.48 28.59
CA LYS A 55 -15.78 0.79 28.34
C LYS A 55 -15.70 -0.08 27.08
N PRO A 56 -15.02 -1.23 27.15
CA PRO A 56 -14.79 -2.09 25.98
C PRO A 56 -16.05 -2.76 25.42
N TYR A 57 -17.17 -2.68 26.14
CA TYR A 57 -18.46 -3.25 25.74
C TYR A 57 -19.28 -2.33 24.83
N LEU A 58 -18.88 -1.08 24.64
CA LEU A 58 -19.58 -0.14 23.76
C LEU A 58 -19.19 -0.42 22.30
N ALA A 59 -20.18 -0.49 21.40
CA ALA A 59 -19.96 -0.70 19.98
C ALA A 59 -19.49 0.57 19.25
N GLU A 60 -20.09 1.72 19.59
CA GLU A 60 -19.87 2.99 18.88
C GLU A 60 -18.39 3.43 18.78
N PRO A 61 -17.57 3.35 19.84
CA PRO A 61 -16.18 3.81 19.73
C PRO A 61 -15.36 2.95 18.77
N TYR A 62 -15.66 1.64 18.63
CA TYR A 62 -15.03 0.79 17.62
C TYR A 62 -15.44 1.22 16.20
N PHE A 63 -16.73 1.44 15.97
CA PHE A 63 -17.24 1.92 14.68
C PHE A 63 -16.57 3.24 14.25
N TYR A 64 -16.54 4.24 15.13
CA TYR A 64 -15.93 5.53 14.80
C TYR A 64 -14.39 5.43 14.67
N ARG A 65 -13.74 4.52 15.40
CA ARG A 65 -12.31 4.23 15.19
C ARG A 65 -12.08 3.56 13.85
N GLY A 66 -12.91 2.58 13.48
CA GLY A 66 -12.91 1.96 12.16
C GLY A 66 -13.11 2.98 11.05
N LEU A 67 -14.03 3.93 11.22
CA LEU A 67 -14.25 5.03 10.28
C LEU A 67 -13.01 5.91 10.14
N ALA A 68 -12.34 6.26 11.25
CA ALA A 68 -11.09 7.02 11.20
C ALA A 68 -9.98 6.27 10.46
N LYS A 69 -9.86 4.95 10.69
CA LYS A 69 -8.91 4.09 9.97
C LYS A 69 -9.24 3.98 8.48
N PHE A 70 -10.53 3.86 8.14
CA PHE A 70 -10.98 3.85 6.75
C PHE A 70 -10.51 5.10 6.00
N TYR A 71 -10.64 6.28 6.60
CA TYR A 71 -10.13 7.53 6.02
C TYR A 71 -8.60 7.58 5.90
N LEU A 72 -7.88 6.85 6.75
CA LEU A 72 -6.43 6.69 6.66
C LEU A 72 -6.02 5.56 5.69
N GLU A 73 -6.97 4.95 4.98
CA GLU A 73 -6.78 3.83 4.05
C GLU A 73 -6.29 2.53 4.75
N ASP A 74 -6.48 2.44 6.07
CA ASP A 74 -6.28 1.21 6.85
C ASP A 74 -7.56 0.36 6.82
N PHE A 75 -7.84 -0.21 5.66
CA PHE A 75 -9.09 -0.96 5.43
C PHE A 75 -9.18 -2.24 6.27
N ALA A 76 -8.07 -2.95 6.46
CA ALA A 76 -8.04 -4.16 7.28
C ALA A 76 -8.26 -3.86 8.76
N GLY A 77 -7.63 -2.81 9.29
CA GLY A 77 -7.87 -2.35 10.66
C GLY A 77 -9.29 -1.81 10.86
N ALA A 78 -9.85 -1.15 9.85
CA ALA A 78 -11.23 -0.67 9.86
C ALA A 78 -12.25 -1.83 9.83
N GLU A 79 -12.02 -2.87 9.00
CA GLU A 79 -12.84 -4.09 8.96
C GLU A 79 -12.87 -4.79 10.31
N THR A 80 -11.70 -4.94 10.95
CA THR A 80 -11.57 -5.52 12.30
C THR A 80 -12.39 -4.72 13.32
N ASP A 81 -12.30 -3.40 13.30
CA ASP A 81 -13.06 -2.53 14.21
C ASP A 81 -14.57 -2.61 13.96
N CYS A 82 -15.01 -2.68 12.69
CA CYS A 82 -16.42 -2.89 12.35
C CYS A 82 -16.92 -4.25 12.85
N THR A 83 -16.11 -5.31 12.75
CA THR A 83 -16.45 -6.63 13.27
C THR A 83 -16.59 -6.59 14.79
N LEU A 84 -15.66 -5.94 15.51
CA LEU A 84 -15.78 -5.75 16.96
C LEU A 84 -17.02 -4.91 17.36
N ALA A 85 -17.43 -3.97 16.53
CA ALA A 85 -18.66 -3.20 16.74
C ALA A 85 -19.91 -4.09 16.54
N LEU A 86 -19.93 -4.92 15.50
CA LEU A 86 -21.02 -5.86 15.18
C LEU A 86 -21.17 -6.95 16.25
N ASP A 87 -20.08 -7.48 16.81
CA ASP A 87 -20.11 -8.44 17.93
C ASP A 87 -20.88 -7.87 19.14
N ARG A 88 -20.87 -6.55 19.31
CA ARG A 88 -21.55 -5.85 20.41
C ARG A 88 -22.96 -5.40 20.07
N ARG A 89 -23.20 -5.02 18.82
CA ARG A 89 -24.50 -4.60 18.29
C ARG A 89 -24.71 -5.12 16.86
N PRO A 90 -25.22 -6.36 16.71
CA PRO A 90 -25.33 -7.03 15.41
C PRO A 90 -26.44 -6.47 14.51
N TYR A 91 -27.33 -5.64 15.03
CA TYR A 91 -28.49 -5.10 14.27
C TYR A 91 -28.32 -3.63 13.89
N THR A 92 -27.10 -3.22 13.52
CA THR A 92 -26.80 -1.85 13.14
C THR A 92 -26.33 -1.79 11.68
N ALA A 93 -27.20 -1.37 10.78
CA ALA A 93 -26.95 -1.32 9.34
C ALA A 93 -25.63 -0.62 8.97
N GLN A 94 -25.34 0.54 9.57
CA GLN A 94 -24.13 1.33 9.27
C GLN A 94 -22.81 0.57 9.52
N TYR A 95 -22.78 -0.38 10.46
CA TYR A 95 -21.55 -1.16 10.75
C TYR A 95 -21.28 -2.16 9.63
N TYR A 96 -22.31 -2.79 9.09
CA TYR A 96 -22.22 -3.63 7.90
C TYR A 96 -21.82 -2.82 6.67
N THR A 97 -22.43 -1.65 6.47
CA THR A 97 -22.11 -0.76 5.33
C THR A 97 -20.62 -0.40 5.31
N LEU A 98 -20.08 0.05 6.45
CA LEU A 98 -18.66 0.42 6.52
C LEU A 98 -17.75 -0.80 6.34
N ARG A 99 -18.12 -1.96 6.94
CA ARG A 99 -17.34 -3.20 6.75
C ARG A 99 -17.34 -3.66 5.30
N GLY A 100 -18.50 -3.59 4.63
CA GLY A 100 -18.63 -3.85 3.21
C GLY A 100 -17.73 -2.95 2.36
N LEU A 101 -17.70 -1.64 2.65
CA LEU A 101 -16.80 -0.70 1.97
C LEU A 101 -15.32 -1.03 2.21
N CYS A 102 -14.94 -1.44 3.42
CA CYS A 102 -13.58 -1.90 3.69
C CYS A 102 -13.22 -3.13 2.84
N ARG A 103 -14.15 -4.10 2.75
CA ARG A 103 -13.99 -5.33 1.96
C ARG A 103 -13.90 -5.08 0.47
N VAL A 104 -14.65 -4.11 -0.05
CA VAL A 104 -14.53 -3.64 -1.44
C VAL A 104 -13.13 -3.13 -1.73
N ASN A 105 -12.59 -2.25 -0.87
CA ASN A 105 -11.23 -1.74 -1.04
C ASN A 105 -10.13 -2.79 -0.87
N MET A 106 -10.48 -3.97 -0.33
CA MET A 106 -9.61 -5.15 -0.24
C MET A 106 -9.92 -6.20 -1.33
N GLU A 107 -10.76 -5.88 -2.31
CA GLU A 107 -11.21 -6.78 -3.39
C GLU A 107 -11.96 -8.04 -2.91
N MET A 108 -12.49 -8.00 -1.68
CA MET A 108 -13.26 -9.10 -1.08
C MET A 108 -14.75 -8.97 -1.42
N TYR A 109 -15.08 -8.92 -2.70
CA TYR A 109 -16.43 -8.57 -3.20
C TYR A 109 -17.54 -9.49 -2.69
N SER A 110 -17.30 -10.80 -2.59
CA SER A 110 -18.32 -11.76 -2.09
C SER A 110 -18.72 -11.45 -0.65
N LEU A 111 -17.73 -11.19 0.23
CA LEU A 111 -17.98 -10.83 1.63
C LEU A 111 -18.61 -9.43 1.75
N ALA A 112 -18.28 -8.51 0.85
CA ALA A 112 -18.92 -7.20 0.79
C ALA A 112 -20.42 -7.31 0.44
N VAL A 113 -20.78 -8.19 -0.52
CA VAL A 113 -22.19 -8.46 -0.88
C VAL A 113 -22.97 -9.02 0.32
N GLU A 114 -22.37 -9.93 1.10
CA GLU A 114 -22.99 -10.45 2.33
C GLU A 114 -23.27 -9.33 3.34
N ASP A 115 -22.31 -8.43 3.54
CA ASP A 115 -22.47 -7.28 4.44
C ASP A 115 -23.55 -6.31 3.95
N TYR A 116 -23.56 -5.99 2.65
CA TYR A 116 -24.62 -5.13 2.10
C TYR A 116 -26.00 -5.76 2.21
N ARG A 117 -26.13 -7.07 1.99
CA ARG A 117 -27.40 -7.79 2.23
C ARG A 117 -27.82 -7.70 3.68
N ALA A 118 -26.88 -7.91 4.63
CA ALA A 118 -27.16 -7.79 6.06
C ALA A 118 -27.56 -6.35 6.45
N SER A 119 -26.92 -5.33 5.88
CA SER A 119 -27.28 -3.93 6.06
C SER A 119 -28.67 -3.64 5.56
N LEU A 120 -29.03 -4.12 4.35
CA LEU A 120 -30.32 -3.91 3.71
C LEU A 120 -31.47 -4.66 4.41
N GLN A 121 -31.20 -5.77 5.12
CA GLN A 121 -32.16 -6.42 6.00
C GLN A 121 -32.56 -5.52 7.17
N GLN A 122 -31.65 -4.67 7.66
CA GLN A 122 -31.90 -3.74 8.76
C GLN A 122 -32.48 -2.41 8.25
N ASN A 123 -32.00 -1.91 7.13
CA ASN A 123 -32.44 -0.68 6.49
C ASN A 123 -32.57 -0.85 4.97
N PRO A 124 -33.74 -1.32 4.48
CA PRO A 124 -33.95 -1.52 3.04
C PRO A 124 -33.89 -0.24 2.20
N MET A 125 -34.02 0.94 2.84
CA MET A 125 -34.02 2.25 2.17
C MET A 125 -32.63 2.87 2.04
N GLU A 126 -31.55 2.10 2.28
CA GLU A 126 -30.16 2.58 2.14
C GLU A 126 -29.70 2.45 0.68
N LYS A 127 -29.93 3.52 -0.10
CA LYS A 127 -29.65 3.53 -1.55
C LYS A 127 -28.19 3.21 -1.89
N ASN A 128 -27.25 3.73 -1.09
CA ASN A 128 -25.81 3.50 -1.31
C ASN A 128 -25.43 2.02 -1.15
N CYS A 129 -26.08 1.29 -0.23
CA CYS A 129 -25.84 -0.15 -0.07
C CYS A 129 -26.29 -0.93 -1.29
N TRP A 130 -27.47 -0.61 -1.85
CA TRP A 130 -27.94 -1.23 -3.09
C TRP A 130 -26.98 -0.97 -4.25
N HIS A 131 -26.58 0.29 -4.45
CA HIS A 131 -25.66 0.69 -5.48
C HIS A 131 -24.31 -0.07 -5.38
N ASN A 132 -23.69 -0.05 -4.19
CA ASN A 132 -22.42 -0.73 -3.96
C ASN A 132 -22.54 -2.26 -4.10
N MET A 133 -23.67 -2.83 -3.70
CA MET A 133 -23.95 -4.26 -3.89
C MET A 133 -24.00 -4.63 -5.37
N VAL A 134 -24.68 -3.82 -6.19
CA VAL A 134 -24.74 -4.04 -7.65
C VAL A 134 -23.32 -4.01 -8.26
N LEU A 135 -22.49 -3.02 -7.89
CA LEU A 135 -21.12 -2.95 -8.38
C LEU A 135 -20.31 -4.20 -7.98
N CYS A 136 -20.41 -4.65 -6.72
CA CYS A 136 -19.74 -5.86 -6.28
C CYS A 136 -20.21 -7.12 -7.04
N LEU A 137 -21.51 -7.21 -7.34
CA LEU A 137 -22.07 -8.32 -8.12
C LEU A 137 -21.58 -8.29 -9.57
N MET A 138 -21.36 -7.11 -10.14
CA MET A 138 -20.75 -6.96 -11.46
C MET A 138 -19.29 -7.41 -11.47
N GLU A 139 -18.50 -7.05 -10.45
CA GLU A 139 -17.11 -7.52 -10.30
C GLU A 139 -17.02 -9.06 -10.12
N LEU A 140 -18.04 -9.66 -9.51
CA LEU A 140 -18.16 -11.11 -9.36
C LEU A 140 -18.73 -11.80 -10.62
N GLU A 141 -19.03 -11.05 -11.69
CA GLU A 141 -19.69 -11.53 -12.91
C GLU A 141 -21.08 -12.17 -12.66
N ASP A 142 -21.69 -11.90 -11.49
CA ASP A 142 -23.06 -12.34 -11.19
C ASP A 142 -24.08 -11.30 -11.69
N TYR A 143 -24.16 -11.22 -13.02
CA TYR A 143 -25.01 -10.24 -13.70
C TYR A 143 -26.51 -10.47 -13.47
N ASN A 144 -26.93 -11.68 -13.08
CA ASN A 144 -28.33 -11.97 -12.81
C ASN A 144 -28.73 -11.38 -11.44
N ALA A 145 -27.92 -11.60 -10.42
CA ALA A 145 -28.16 -11.00 -9.12
C ALA A 145 -28.05 -9.46 -9.15
N ALA A 146 -27.13 -8.91 -9.97
CA ALA A 146 -27.02 -7.46 -10.19
C ALA A 146 -28.29 -6.89 -10.81
N ASP A 147 -28.87 -7.58 -11.78
CA ASP A 147 -30.09 -7.20 -12.48
C ASP A 147 -31.29 -7.20 -11.53
N GLU A 148 -31.46 -8.25 -10.71
CA GLU A 148 -32.52 -8.36 -9.69
C GLU A 148 -32.39 -7.26 -8.62
N ALA A 149 -31.16 -6.92 -8.20
CA ALA A 149 -30.91 -5.85 -7.27
C ALA A 149 -31.32 -4.47 -7.84
N LEU A 150 -31.02 -4.23 -9.12
CA LEU A 150 -31.44 -3.01 -9.83
C LEU A 150 -32.95 -2.95 -10.00
N ASP A 151 -33.65 -4.05 -10.27
CA ASP A 151 -35.11 -4.10 -10.31
C ASP A 151 -35.70 -3.73 -8.94
N SER A 152 -35.11 -4.24 -7.87
CA SER A 152 -35.50 -3.88 -6.52
C SER A 152 -35.31 -2.37 -6.25
N MET A 153 -34.19 -1.79 -6.68
CA MET A 153 -33.95 -0.35 -6.59
C MET A 153 -35.02 0.46 -7.34
N MET A 154 -35.36 0.04 -8.58
CA MET A 154 -36.36 0.74 -9.41
C MET A 154 -37.79 0.60 -8.87
N THR A 155 -38.05 -0.36 -7.98
CA THR A 155 -39.34 -0.47 -7.29
C THR A 155 -39.41 0.39 -6.02
N LEU A 156 -38.26 0.56 -5.34
CA LEU A 156 -38.18 1.32 -4.08
C LEU A 156 -38.12 2.84 -4.30
N TRP A 157 -37.49 3.27 -5.40
CA TRP A 157 -37.32 4.68 -5.72
C TRP A 157 -37.82 5.02 -7.13
N PRO A 158 -38.19 6.30 -7.39
CA PRO A 158 -38.41 6.76 -8.75
C PRO A 158 -37.24 6.44 -9.65
N ARG A 159 -37.49 6.08 -10.90
CA ARG A 159 -36.44 5.79 -11.87
C ARG A 159 -35.53 7.01 -12.07
N GLU A 160 -34.26 6.79 -11.98
CA GLU A 160 -33.20 7.76 -12.23
C GLU A 160 -32.32 7.33 -13.38
N SER A 161 -31.69 8.27 -14.06
CA SER A 161 -30.77 8.00 -15.16
C SER A 161 -29.67 7.04 -14.74
N SER A 162 -29.06 7.21 -13.55
CA SER A 162 -28.02 6.35 -13.01
C SER A 162 -28.39 4.87 -12.91
N GLN A 163 -29.63 4.56 -12.51
CA GLN A 163 -30.14 3.18 -12.46
C GLN A 163 -30.28 2.58 -13.87
N CYS A 164 -30.75 3.37 -14.82
CA CYS A 164 -30.86 2.94 -16.21
C CYS A 164 -29.46 2.71 -16.83
N THR A 165 -28.50 3.57 -16.52
CA THR A 165 -27.10 3.43 -16.95
C THR A 165 -26.48 2.15 -16.40
N MET A 166 -26.69 1.83 -15.10
CA MET A 166 -26.24 0.55 -14.53
C MET A 166 -26.94 -0.66 -15.17
N LYS A 167 -28.23 -0.58 -15.47
CA LYS A 167 -28.96 -1.63 -16.22
C LYS A 167 -28.36 -1.83 -17.61
N ALA A 168 -27.99 -0.75 -18.29
CA ALA A 168 -27.31 -0.82 -19.57
C ALA A 168 -25.95 -1.54 -19.46
N GLN A 169 -25.17 -1.22 -18.43
CA GLN A 169 -23.87 -1.89 -18.16
C GLN A 169 -24.05 -3.40 -17.92
N VAL A 170 -25.00 -3.78 -17.07
CA VAL A 170 -25.34 -5.20 -16.82
C VAL A 170 -25.78 -5.88 -18.12
N SER A 171 -26.57 -5.22 -18.97
CA SER A 171 -27.01 -5.76 -20.25
C SER A 171 -25.85 -5.94 -21.23
N LEU A 172 -24.91 -4.98 -21.29
CA LEU A 172 -23.66 -5.11 -22.07
C LEU A 172 -22.80 -6.28 -21.60
N ALA A 173 -22.67 -6.47 -20.29
CA ALA A 173 -21.93 -7.57 -19.70
C ALA A 173 -22.58 -8.93 -20.03
N LYS A 174 -23.92 -8.99 -20.09
CA LYS A 174 -24.69 -10.14 -20.60
C LYS A 174 -24.63 -10.29 -22.13
N LYS A 175 -23.91 -9.39 -22.83
CA LYS A 175 -23.81 -9.33 -24.31
C LYS A 175 -25.15 -9.03 -25.02
N ASP A 176 -26.12 -8.49 -24.32
CA ASP A 176 -27.38 -8.02 -24.89
C ASP A 176 -27.29 -6.52 -25.23
N THR A 177 -26.72 -6.25 -26.40
CA THR A 177 -26.51 -4.87 -26.87
C THR A 177 -27.82 -4.14 -27.18
N THR A 178 -28.86 -4.88 -27.61
CA THR A 178 -30.17 -4.30 -27.88
C THR A 178 -30.88 -3.80 -26.63
N LEU A 179 -30.86 -4.60 -25.57
CA LEU A 179 -31.43 -4.20 -24.28
C LEU A 179 -30.61 -3.06 -23.65
N ALA A 180 -29.28 -3.11 -23.78
CA ALA A 180 -28.42 -2.05 -23.29
C ALA A 180 -28.73 -0.69 -23.95
N GLU A 181 -28.96 -0.66 -25.25
CA GLU A 181 -29.33 0.55 -26.00
C GLU A 181 -30.65 1.15 -25.51
N LEU A 182 -31.67 0.30 -25.29
CA LEU A 182 -32.96 0.73 -24.73
C LEU A 182 -32.80 1.38 -23.35
N TRP A 183 -31.93 0.82 -22.52
CA TRP A 183 -31.64 1.39 -21.19
C TRP A 183 -30.84 2.69 -21.28
N VAL A 184 -29.87 2.81 -22.20
CA VAL A 184 -29.14 4.08 -22.45
C VAL A 184 -30.10 5.15 -22.93
N ASP A 185 -30.98 4.85 -23.88
CA ASP A 185 -31.97 5.80 -24.36
C ASP A 185 -32.96 6.19 -23.25
N SER A 186 -33.35 5.25 -22.40
CA SER A 186 -34.18 5.54 -21.21
C SER A 186 -33.44 6.48 -20.23
N ALA A 187 -32.14 6.27 -20.02
CA ALA A 187 -31.33 7.15 -19.19
C ALA A 187 -31.30 8.58 -19.75
N LEU A 188 -31.09 8.74 -21.05
CA LEU A 188 -31.04 10.04 -21.72
C LEU A 188 -32.40 10.75 -21.80
N VAL A 189 -33.51 10.00 -21.77
CA VAL A 189 -34.86 10.57 -21.63
C VAL A 189 -35.08 11.14 -20.23
N LEU A 190 -34.55 10.46 -19.19
CA LEU A 190 -34.67 10.91 -17.80
C LEU A 190 -33.73 12.07 -17.50
N ASP A 191 -32.51 11.99 -17.98
CA ASP A 191 -31.51 13.04 -17.88
C ASP A 191 -30.69 13.18 -19.16
N LYS A 192 -31.00 14.17 -19.97
CA LYS A 192 -30.30 14.48 -21.22
C LYS A 192 -28.86 14.98 -21.02
N PHE A 193 -28.47 15.28 -19.80
CA PHE A 193 -27.12 15.73 -19.43
C PHE A 193 -26.31 14.63 -18.75
N ASP A 194 -26.78 13.38 -18.74
CA ASP A 194 -26.01 12.24 -18.23
C ASP A 194 -24.84 11.93 -19.17
N GLY A 195 -23.65 12.43 -18.81
CA GLY A 195 -22.42 12.21 -19.57
C GLY A 195 -21.99 10.75 -19.62
N GLY A 196 -22.36 9.92 -18.63
CA GLY A 196 -22.10 8.47 -18.64
C GLY A 196 -22.94 7.77 -19.71
N ALA A 197 -24.26 8.06 -19.73
CA ALA A 197 -25.15 7.53 -20.76
C ALA A 197 -24.73 7.94 -22.18
N TRP A 198 -24.31 9.20 -22.39
CA TRP A 198 -23.76 9.65 -23.67
C TRP A 198 -22.48 8.91 -24.05
N GLY A 199 -21.58 8.68 -23.10
CA GLY A 199 -20.35 7.91 -23.32
C GLY A 199 -20.62 6.46 -23.72
N MET A 200 -21.58 5.80 -23.06
CA MET A 200 -22.01 4.44 -23.42
C MET A 200 -22.64 4.40 -24.82
N LYS A 201 -23.51 5.38 -25.15
CA LYS A 201 -24.10 5.49 -26.48
C LYS A 201 -23.03 5.65 -27.53
N ALA A 202 -22.03 6.49 -27.29
CA ALA A 202 -20.90 6.69 -28.18
C ALA A 202 -20.12 5.40 -28.43
N SER A 203 -19.79 4.64 -27.36
CA SER A 203 -19.07 3.36 -27.48
C SER A 203 -19.86 2.33 -28.33
N MET A 204 -21.18 2.30 -28.18
CA MET A 204 -22.04 1.44 -29.03
C MET A 204 -22.00 1.88 -30.50
N LEU A 205 -22.09 3.18 -30.76
CA LEU A 205 -22.03 3.75 -32.12
C LEU A 205 -20.67 3.53 -32.78
N VAL A 206 -19.56 3.66 -32.04
CA VAL A 206 -18.21 3.34 -32.51
C VAL A 206 -18.11 1.85 -32.91
N LYS A 207 -18.66 0.93 -32.11
CA LYS A 207 -18.66 -0.50 -32.42
C LYS A 207 -19.50 -0.85 -33.68
N ARG A 208 -20.49 0.01 -34.01
CA ARG A 208 -21.28 -0.09 -35.26
C ARG A 208 -20.67 0.65 -36.43
N GLU A 209 -19.51 1.32 -36.24
CA GLU A 209 -18.84 2.14 -37.24
C GLU A 209 -19.67 3.39 -37.66
N GLU A 210 -20.63 3.81 -36.82
CA GLU A 210 -21.47 4.99 -37.01
C GLU A 210 -20.75 6.24 -36.49
N TYR A 211 -19.60 6.57 -37.09
CA TYR A 211 -18.65 7.53 -36.54
C TYR A 211 -19.17 8.96 -36.42
N ARG A 212 -20.08 9.42 -37.29
CA ARG A 212 -20.66 10.77 -37.21
C ARG A 212 -21.52 10.94 -35.96
N ASP A 213 -22.38 9.98 -35.70
CA ASP A 213 -23.27 10.02 -34.55
C ASP A 213 -22.51 9.73 -33.25
N ALA A 214 -21.44 8.92 -33.32
CA ALA A 214 -20.53 8.69 -32.23
C ALA A 214 -19.79 9.96 -31.81
N GLU A 215 -19.32 10.80 -32.78
CA GLU A 215 -18.66 12.09 -32.48
C GLU A 215 -19.62 13.02 -31.74
N VAL A 216 -20.86 13.15 -32.19
CA VAL A 216 -21.89 13.96 -31.52
C VAL A 216 -22.15 13.46 -30.09
N ALA A 217 -22.26 12.17 -29.90
CA ALA A 217 -22.46 11.59 -28.58
C ALA A 217 -21.27 11.83 -27.66
N LEU A 218 -20.03 11.74 -28.18
CA LEU A 218 -18.79 12.03 -27.44
C LEU A 218 -18.67 13.50 -27.10
N ASP A 219 -19.09 14.40 -28.00
CA ASP A 219 -19.12 15.85 -27.72
C ASP A 219 -20.05 16.15 -26.54
N MET A 220 -21.23 15.52 -26.49
CA MET A 220 -22.17 15.64 -25.37
C MET A 220 -21.57 15.06 -24.09
N ALA A 221 -20.93 13.90 -24.16
CA ALA A 221 -20.29 13.28 -23.00
C ALA A 221 -19.15 14.17 -22.44
N ILE A 222 -18.28 14.69 -23.30
CA ILE A 222 -17.14 15.57 -22.92
C ILE A 222 -17.65 16.88 -22.31
N MET A 223 -18.71 17.46 -22.86
CA MET A 223 -19.30 18.68 -22.32
C MET A 223 -19.74 18.50 -20.85
N GLN A 224 -20.22 17.32 -20.49
CA GLN A 224 -20.67 17.01 -19.11
C GLN A 224 -19.52 16.52 -18.23
N LYS A 225 -18.59 15.73 -18.78
CA LYS A 225 -17.47 15.11 -18.07
C LYS A 225 -16.12 15.46 -18.75
N PRO A 226 -15.64 16.70 -18.67
CA PRO A 226 -14.48 17.15 -19.46
C PRO A 226 -13.13 16.62 -18.95
N ARG A 227 -13.08 15.91 -17.84
CA ARG A 227 -11.83 15.38 -17.26
C ARG A 227 -11.70 13.85 -17.37
N ILE A 228 -12.41 13.24 -18.31
CA ILE A 228 -12.35 11.79 -18.53
C ILE A 228 -11.55 11.52 -19.80
N PRO A 229 -10.29 11.01 -19.73
CA PRO A 229 -9.40 10.83 -20.87
C PRO A 229 -9.98 9.96 -21.98
N ILE A 230 -10.63 8.85 -21.60
CA ILE A 230 -11.21 7.88 -22.53
C ILE A 230 -12.20 8.48 -23.52
N LEU A 231 -12.94 9.54 -23.14
CA LEU A 231 -13.87 10.21 -24.04
C LEU A 231 -13.12 10.90 -25.20
N TYR A 232 -11.97 11.49 -24.90
CA TYR A 232 -11.12 12.12 -25.90
C TYR A 232 -10.43 11.07 -26.77
N VAL A 233 -9.94 9.97 -26.18
CA VAL A 233 -9.33 8.86 -26.95
C VAL A 233 -10.33 8.29 -27.96
N ASN A 234 -11.57 8.04 -27.53
CA ASN A 234 -12.60 7.50 -28.40
C ASN A 234 -13.08 8.52 -29.45
N ARG A 235 -13.12 9.83 -29.11
CA ARG A 235 -13.41 10.87 -30.10
C ARG A 235 -12.27 11.04 -31.10
N ALA A 236 -11.03 10.94 -30.68
CA ALA A 236 -9.87 10.95 -31.56
C ALA A 236 -9.94 9.80 -32.60
N LEU A 237 -10.22 8.57 -32.13
CA LEU A 237 -10.44 7.43 -33.02
C LEU A 237 -11.58 7.69 -34.00
N THR A 238 -12.71 8.19 -33.52
CA THR A 238 -13.88 8.53 -34.33
C THR A 238 -13.55 9.59 -35.41
N ARG A 239 -12.80 10.63 -35.05
CA ARG A 239 -12.31 11.67 -35.95
C ARG A 239 -11.30 11.15 -36.98
N PHE A 240 -10.42 10.23 -36.53
CA PHE A 240 -9.49 9.57 -37.43
C PHE A 240 -10.21 8.77 -38.53
N GLN A 241 -11.22 8.00 -38.15
CA GLN A 241 -12.04 7.22 -39.10
C GLN A 241 -12.80 8.13 -40.10
N GLN A 242 -13.07 9.35 -39.70
CA GLN A 242 -13.65 10.39 -40.56
C GLN A 242 -12.59 11.19 -41.34
N ASN A 243 -11.32 10.76 -41.31
CA ASN A 243 -10.18 11.47 -41.96
C ASN A 243 -9.88 12.85 -41.38
N ASN A 244 -10.36 13.15 -40.17
CA ASN A 244 -10.04 14.37 -39.44
C ASN A 244 -8.79 14.18 -38.57
N ILE A 245 -7.62 14.08 -39.22
CA ILE A 245 -6.33 13.81 -38.59
C ILE A 245 -5.96 14.87 -37.53
N ARG A 246 -6.21 16.18 -37.85
CA ARG A 246 -5.88 17.26 -36.91
C ARG A 246 -6.74 17.22 -35.66
N GLY A 247 -8.02 16.95 -35.80
CA GLY A 247 -8.93 16.81 -34.68
C GLY A 247 -8.58 15.62 -33.80
N ALA A 248 -8.21 14.48 -34.42
CA ALA A 248 -7.77 13.28 -33.69
C ALA A 248 -6.49 13.54 -32.89
N MET A 249 -5.49 14.22 -33.49
CA MET A 249 -4.24 14.57 -32.80
C MET A 249 -4.50 15.45 -31.56
N SER A 250 -5.33 16.50 -31.74
CA SER A 250 -5.70 17.39 -30.62
C SER A 250 -6.40 16.68 -29.50
N ASP A 251 -7.26 15.69 -29.79
CA ASP A 251 -7.96 14.92 -28.77
C ASP A 251 -7.01 13.97 -28.01
N TYR A 252 -6.05 13.31 -28.71
CA TYR A 252 -5.02 12.52 -28.01
C TYR A 252 -4.13 13.39 -27.12
N ASP A 253 -3.75 14.58 -27.59
CA ASP A 253 -2.99 15.54 -26.77
C ASP A 253 -3.78 15.93 -25.51
N GLN A 254 -5.09 16.18 -25.66
CA GLN A 254 -5.96 16.51 -24.53
C GLN A 254 -6.14 15.33 -23.56
N ALA A 255 -6.26 14.11 -24.05
CA ALA A 255 -6.33 12.91 -23.21
C ALA A 255 -5.07 12.76 -22.36
N ILE A 256 -3.89 12.98 -22.95
CA ILE A 256 -2.59 12.91 -22.27
C ILE A 256 -2.39 14.08 -21.30
N GLU A 257 -2.91 15.27 -21.60
CA GLU A 257 -2.88 16.40 -20.66
C GLU A 257 -3.73 16.10 -19.40
N ILE A 258 -4.85 15.41 -19.55
CA ILE A 258 -5.72 15.01 -18.43
C ILE A 258 -5.07 13.87 -17.63
N ASP A 259 -4.55 12.86 -18.31
CA ASP A 259 -3.86 11.72 -17.74
C ASP A 259 -2.59 11.40 -18.55
N ALA A 260 -1.46 11.85 -18.02
CA ALA A 260 -0.15 11.62 -18.63
C ALA A 260 0.27 10.14 -18.65
N SER A 261 -0.40 9.28 -17.90
CA SER A 261 -0.14 7.85 -17.85
C SER A 261 -1.01 7.01 -18.79
N ASN A 262 -1.92 7.63 -19.53
CA ASN A 262 -2.81 6.92 -20.47
C ASN A 262 -2.04 6.34 -21.65
N TYR A 263 -1.66 5.07 -21.53
CA TYR A 263 -0.84 4.38 -22.54
C TYR A 263 -1.58 4.17 -23.87
N VAL A 264 -2.92 4.05 -23.87
CA VAL A 264 -3.72 3.92 -25.10
C VAL A 264 -3.65 5.20 -25.92
N ALA A 265 -3.75 6.37 -25.25
CA ALA A 265 -3.62 7.65 -25.91
C ALA A 265 -2.23 7.83 -26.54
N HIS A 266 -1.16 7.49 -25.81
CA HIS A 266 0.21 7.51 -26.33
C HIS A 266 0.40 6.57 -27.51
N TYR A 267 -0.07 5.31 -27.37
CA TYR A 267 0.01 4.31 -28.43
C TYR A 267 -0.68 4.79 -29.72
N ASN A 268 -1.93 5.22 -29.62
CA ASN A 268 -2.70 5.68 -30.76
C ASN A 268 -2.11 6.97 -31.38
N ARG A 269 -1.64 7.91 -30.55
CA ARG A 269 -0.96 9.12 -31.03
C ARG A 269 0.34 8.78 -31.74
N GLY A 270 1.10 7.80 -31.25
CA GLY A 270 2.31 7.28 -31.88
C GLY A 270 2.03 6.73 -33.28
N LEU A 271 0.97 5.92 -33.43
CA LEU A 271 0.54 5.43 -34.75
C LEU A 271 0.15 6.58 -35.69
N LEU A 272 -0.57 7.58 -35.18
CA LEU A 272 -1.00 8.72 -35.97
C LEU A 272 0.18 9.61 -36.42
N ARG A 273 1.16 9.84 -35.52
CA ARG A 273 2.42 10.54 -35.83
C ARG A 273 3.24 9.83 -36.88
N ALA A 274 3.35 8.49 -36.76
CA ALA A 274 4.01 7.66 -37.76
C ALA A 274 3.35 7.79 -39.14
N GLN A 275 2.02 7.83 -39.19
CA GLN A 275 1.28 7.97 -40.45
C GLN A 275 1.49 9.36 -41.13
N VAL A 276 1.70 10.41 -40.34
CA VAL A 276 1.96 11.74 -40.85
C VAL A 276 3.46 12.05 -41.04
N GLY A 277 4.35 11.06 -40.79
CA GLY A 277 5.80 11.17 -40.98
C GLY A 277 6.55 11.89 -39.84
N ASP A 278 5.95 12.00 -38.64
CA ASP A 278 6.61 12.53 -37.45
C ASP A 278 7.23 11.38 -36.65
N ASP A 279 8.18 10.67 -37.26
CA ASP A 279 8.74 9.42 -36.79
C ASP A 279 9.41 9.54 -35.44
N ASN A 280 10.16 10.65 -35.19
CA ASN A 280 10.87 10.82 -33.91
C ASN A 280 9.91 10.94 -32.72
N ARG A 281 8.85 11.76 -32.86
CA ARG A 281 7.86 11.89 -31.80
C ARG A 281 6.97 10.65 -31.66
N ALA A 282 6.79 9.89 -32.74
CA ALA A 282 6.13 8.59 -32.68
C ALA A 282 6.96 7.58 -31.86
N ILE A 283 8.30 7.57 -32.05
CA ILE A 283 9.22 6.77 -31.25
C ILE A 283 9.14 7.15 -29.76
N ASP A 284 9.04 8.45 -29.44
CA ASP A 284 8.89 8.90 -28.04
C ASP A 284 7.59 8.38 -27.42
N ASP A 285 6.47 8.40 -28.15
CA ASP A 285 5.21 7.84 -27.67
C ASP A 285 5.31 6.33 -27.45
N PHE A 286 5.93 5.56 -28.35
CA PHE A 286 6.15 4.13 -28.13
C PHE A 286 7.15 3.83 -27.01
N ASN A 287 8.18 4.67 -26.81
CA ASN A 287 9.07 4.57 -25.67
C ASN A 287 8.31 4.72 -24.34
N PHE A 288 7.35 5.65 -24.31
CA PHE A 288 6.49 5.83 -23.13
C PHE A 288 5.65 4.58 -22.87
N VAL A 289 4.96 4.05 -23.88
CA VAL A 289 4.19 2.80 -23.77
C VAL A 289 5.07 1.66 -23.21
N LEU A 290 6.27 1.48 -23.77
CA LEU A 290 7.21 0.44 -23.37
C LEU A 290 7.85 0.69 -22.00
N SER A 291 7.80 1.90 -21.46
CA SER A 291 8.21 2.18 -20.09
C SER A 291 7.19 1.64 -19.06
N ILE A 292 5.92 1.55 -19.45
CA ILE A 292 4.82 1.01 -18.64
C ILE A 292 4.68 -0.49 -18.87
N GLU A 293 4.66 -0.90 -20.14
CA GLU A 293 4.54 -2.30 -20.59
C GLU A 293 5.76 -2.70 -21.43
N PRO A 294 6.89 -3.09 -20.83
CA PRO A 294 8.11 -3.45 -21.57
C PRO A 294 7.96 -4.62 -22.53
N ASP A 295 6.96 -5.46 -22.29
CA ASP A 295 6.63 -6.65 -23.07
C ASP A 295 5.47 -6.44 -24.06
N ASN A 296 5.09 -5.19 -24.38
CA ASN A 296 4.09 -4.90 -25.39
C ASN A 296 4.68 -5.12 -26.80
N MET A 297 4.44 -6.30 -27.36
CA MET A 297 5.03 -6.73 -28.63
C MET A 297 4.58 -5.88 -29.83
N ILE A 298 3.35 -5.37 -29.79
CA ILE A 298 2.83 -4.50 -30.84
C ILE A 298 3.56 -3.15 -30.82
N ALA A 299 3.76 -2.55 -29.65
CA ALA A 299 4.52 -1.31 -29.53
C ALA A 299 6.00 -1.49 -29.91
N LEU A 300 6.63 -2.61 -29.52
CA LEU A 300 7.99 -2.97 -29.94
C LEU A 300 8.10 -3.04 -31.46
N TYR A 301 7.16 -3.72 -32.12
CA TYR A 301 7.21 -3.86 -33.59
C TYR A 301 7.00 -2.52 -34.31
N ASN A 302 6.04 -1.70 -33.88
CA ASN A 302 5.82 -0.37 -34.43
C ASN A 302 7.05 0.53 -34.23
N ARG A 303 7.64 0.53 -33.02
CA ARG A 303 8.88 1.28 -32.77
C ARG A 303 10.02 0.79 -33.67
N ALA A 304 10.15 -0.51 -33.86
CA ALA A 304 11.19 -1.06 -34.73
C ALA A 304 11.08 -0.60 -36.19
N ILE A 305 9.86 -0.50 -36.73
CA ILE A 305 9.64 0.04 -38.08
C ILE A 305 10.14 1.49 -38.16
N LEU A 306 9.85 2.32 -37.16
CA LEU A 306 10.28 3.71 -37.12
C LEU A 306 11.79 3.87 -36.88
N LEU A 307 12.38 3.01 -36.05
CA LEU A 307 13.82 2.98 -35.84
C LEU A 307 14.58 2.59 -37.12
N ASP A 308 14.02 1.70 -37.95
CA ASP A 308 14.55 1.41 -39.29
C ASP A 308 14.47 2.62 -40.20
N GLN A 309 13.36 3.37 -40.19
CA GLN A 309 13.18 4.58 -41.01
C GLN A 309 14.10 5.71 -40.58
N THR A 310 14.35 5.87 -39.28
CA THR A 310 15.21 6.91 -38.72
C THR A 310 16.69 6.53 -38.69
N GLY A 311 17.05 5.29 -39.07
CA GLY A 311 18.43 4.83 -39.22
C GLY A 311 19.04 4.15 -37.99
N ASP A 312 18.30 3.98 -36.89
CA ASP A 312 18.73 3.13 -35.75
C ASP A 312 18.47 1.64 -36.05
N TYR A 313 19.21 1.10 -36.98
CA TYR A 313 19.10 -0.29 -37.40
C TYR A 313 19.34 -1.30 -36.27
N ARG A 314 20.23 -0.94 -35.31
CA ARG A 314 20.51 -1.84 -34.16
C ARG A 314 19.36 -1.88 -33.18
N GLY A 315 18.74 -0.76 -32.90
CA GLY A 315 17.52 -0.67 -32.11
C GLY A 315 16.39 -1.47 -32.74
N ALA A 316 16.15 -1.27 -34.04
CA ALA A 316 15.14 -1.99 -34.79
C ALA A 316 15.34 -3.53 -34.76
N ILE A 317 16.56 -4.01 -34.97
CA ILE A 317 16.86 -5.46 -34.90
C ILE A 317 16.60 -6.03 -33.51
N ARG A 318 16.94 -5.31 -32.44
CA ARG A 318 16.67 -5.76 -31.07
C ARG A 318 15.17 -5.91 -30.82
N ASP A 319 14.40 -4.89 -31.15
CA ASP A 319 12.96 -4.90 -30.93
C ASP A 319 12.27 -6.00 -31.73
N ILE A 320 12.59 -6.14 -33.03
CA ILE A 320 12.04 -7.21 -33.87
C ILE A 320 12.46 -8.60 -33.37
N SER A 321 13.70 -8.74 -32.89
CA SER A 321 14.16 -10.04 -32.36
C SER A 321 13.35 -10.48 -31.16
N THR A 322 13.05 -9.56 -30.24
CA THR A 322 12.15 -9.82 -29.10
C THR A 322 10.76 -10.24 -29.57
N VAL A 323 10.21 -9.55 -30.57
CA VAL A 323 8.87 -9.86 -31.12
C VAL A 323 8.82 -11.26 -31.75
N ILE A 324 9.80 -11.63 -32.58
CA ILE A 324 9.81 -12.94 -33.25
C ILE A 324 10.22 -14.11 -32.33
N GLU A 325 10.88 -13.82 -31.20
CA GLU A 325 11.10 -14.83 -30.14
C GLU A 325 9.78 -15.20 -29.47
N GLU A 326 8.93 -14.23 -29.20
CA GLU A 326 7.61 -14.44 -28.60
C GLU A 326 6.59 -14.96 -29.61
N TYR A 327 6.65 -14.47 -30.87
CA TYR A 327 5.79 -14.88 -31.99
C TYR A 327 6.58 -15.54 -33.13
N PRO A 328 6.99 -16.82 -33.00
CA PRO A 328 7.85 -17.48 -33.99
C PRO A 328 7.24 -17.66 -35.38
N GLN A 329 5.93 -17.47 -35.52
CA GLN A 329 5.21 -17.53 -36.80
C GLN A 329 4.84 -16.17 -37.39
N PHE A 330 5.36 -15.08 -36.81
CA PHE A 330 5.18 -13.73 -37.35
C PHE A 330 6.17 -13.47 -38.49
N TRP A 331 5.80 -13.91 -39.70
CA TRP A 331 6.68 -13.90 -40.88
C TRP A 331 7.02 -12.49 -41.34
N ALA A 332 6.13 -11.50 -41.13
CA ALA A 332 6.41 -10.09 -41.42
C ALA A 332 7.61 -9.59 -40.60
N GLY A 333 7.74 -9.97 -39.34
CA GLY A 333 8.89 -9.62 -38.50
C GLY A 333 10.21 -10.17 -39.03
N TYR A 334 10.25 -11.44 -39.48
CA TYR A 334 11.43 -12.00 -40.10
C TYR A 334 11.81 -11.29 -41.39
N SER A 335 10.83 -10.99 -42.25
CA SER A 335 11.06 -10.27 -43.51
C SER A 335 11.61 -8.86 -43.25
N GLN A 336 11.05 -8.14 -42.27
CA GLN A 336 11.53 -6.82 -41.90
C GLN A 336 12.93 -6.86 -41.31
N ARG A 337 13.23 -7.84 -40.40
CA ARG A 337 14.56 -7.98 -39.84
C ARG A 337 15.59 -8.33 -40.91
N ALA A 338 15.27 -9.22 -41.87
CA ALA A 338 16.14 -9.54 -42.99
C ALA A 338 16.48 -8.30 -43.83
N ALA A 339 15.49 -7.46 -44.12
CA ALA A 339 15.70 -6.21 -44.86
C ALA A 339 16.67 -5.26 -44.11
N ILE A 340 16.52 -5.15 -42.79
CA ILE A 340 17.41 -4.31 -41.95
C ILE A 340 18.82 -4.89 -41.86
N LEU A 341 18.95 -6.23 -41.71
CA LEU A 341 20.25 -6.92 -41.69
C LEU A 341 21.02 -6.69 -42.99
N ARG A 342 20.33 -6.66 -44.15
CA ARG A 342 20.98 -6.27 -45.42
C ARG A 342 21.49 -4.84 -45.42
N LYS A 343 20.76 -3.87 -44.85
CA LYS A 343 21.19 -2.48 -44.72
C LYS A 343 22.48 -2.32 -43.93
N ILE A 344 22.69 -3.14 -42.89
CA ILE A 344 23.91 -3.13 -42.07
C ILE A 344 25.03 -4.07 -42.59
N GLY A 345 24.80 -4.80 -43.69
CA GLY A 345 25.78 -5.69 -44.32
C GLY A 345 25.84 -7.12 -43.76
N ASP A 346 24.94 -7.50 -42.84
CA ASP A 346 24.82 -8.88 -42.34
C ASP A 346 24.01 -9.73 -43.32
N THR A 347 24.64 -10.15 -44.41
CA THR A 347 24.02 -10.96 -45.46
C THR A 347 23.63 -12.35 -44.96
N TYR A 348 24.47 -12.95 -44.09
CA TYR A 348 24.17 -14.29 -43.55
C TYR A 348 22.96 -14.30 -42.66
N GLY A 349 22.82 -13.32 -41.75
CA GLY A 349 21.62 -13.15 -40.91
C GLY A 349 20.37 -12.94 -41.75
N ALA A 350 20.47 -12.10 -42.78
CA ALA A 350 19.35 -11.83 -43.70
C ALA A 350 18.90 -13.08 -44.45
N GLU A 351 19.80 -13.81 -45.06
CA GLU A 351 19.48 -15.06 -45.80
C GLU A 351 18.84 -16.12 -44.90
N ARG A 352 19.29 -16.21 -43.65
CA ARG A 352 18.71 -17.14 -42.67
C ARG A 352 17.25 -16.80 -42.36
N ASP A 353 16.93 -15.54 -42.19
CA ASP A 353 15.54 -15.14 -41.91
C ASP A 353 14.67 -15.26 -43.16
N GLU A 354 15.17 -14.90 -44.34
CA GLU A 354 14.48 -15.10 -45.63
C GLU A 354 14.19 -16.59 -45.90
N PHE A 355 15.14 -17.46 -45.60
CA PHE A 355 14.94 -18.90 -45.75
C PHE A 355 13.82 -19.43 -44.85
N LYS A 356 13.70 -18.91 -43.60
CA LYS A 356 12.60 -19.27 -42.71
C LYS A 356 11.24 -18.87 -43.31
N VAL A 357 11.14 -17.67 -43.87
CA VAL A 357 9.92 -17.15 -44.49
C VAL A 357 9.58 -18.00 -45.74
N LEU A 358 10.56 -18.27 -46.60
CA LEU A 358 10.36 -19.10 -47.80
C LEU A 358 9.91 -20.52 -47.44
N LYS A 359 10.54 -21.13 -46.44
CA LYS A 359 10.16 -22.47 -45.96
C LYS A 359 8.71 -22.48 -45.47
N ALA A 360 8.28 -21.49 -44.68
CA ALA A 360 6.92 -21.40 -44.21
C ALA A 360 5.90 -21.23 -45.35
N GLN A 361 6.24 -20.43 -46.36
CA GLN A 361 5.41 -20.26 -47.56
C GLN A 361 5.26 -21.58 -48.37
N MET A 362 6.34 -22.36 -48.48
CA MET A 362 6.32 -23.66 -49.12
C MET A 362 5.46 -24.68 -48.33
N GLU A 363 5.62 -24.70 -47.00
CA GLU A 363 4.81 -25.57 -46.12
C GLU A 363 3.31 -25.19 -46.17
N ALA A 364 2.99 -23.91 -46.24
CA ALA A 364 1.60 -23.45 -46.42
C ALA A 364 0.98 -23.92 -47.73
N ARG A 365 1.76 -23.88 -48.84
CA ARG A 365 1.30 -24.35 -50.15
C ARG A 365 1.08 -25.87 -50.20
N THR A 366 1.84 -26.64 -49.44
CA THR A 366 1.75 -28.11 -49.38
C THR A 366 0.75 -28.60 -48.33
N GLY A 367 0.09 -27.71 -47.60
CA GLY A 367 -0.86 -28.08 -46.53
C GLY A 367 -0.18 -28.63 -45.27
N ALA A 368 1.14 -28.61 -45.19
CA ALA A 368 1.91 -29.08 -44.03
C ALA A 368 2.01 -28.04 -42.89
N TYR A 369 1.56 -26.82 -43.12
CA TYR A 369 1.62 -25.72 -42.18
C TYR A 369 0.65 -25.90 -41.01
N LYS A 370 1.19 -25.92 -39.76
CA LYS A 370 0.38 -25.94 -38.54
C LYS A 370 0.44 -24.59 -37.86
N VAL A 371 -0.72 -23.95 -37.72
CA VAL A 371 -0.83 -22.68 -36.95
C VAL A 371 -0.64 -23.00 -35.48
N GLN A 372 0.35 -22.35 -34.87
CA GLN A 372 0.58 -22.44 -33.43
C GLN A 372 -0.30 -21.41 -32.72
N LYS A 373 -1.22 -21.86 -31.87
CA LYS A 373 -2.03 -20.93 -31.07
C LYS A 373 -1.19 -20.29 -29.98
N VAL A 374 -1.06 -18.98 -30.04
CA VAL A 374 -0.45 -18.19 -28.96
C VAL A 374 -1.49 -18.05 -27.85
N THR A 375 -1.11 -18.40 -26.62
CA THR A 375 -2.01 -18.44 -25.45
C THR A 375 -2.03 -17.15 -24.63
N ARG A 376 -1.52 -16.04 -25.17
CA ARG A 376 -1.52 -14.76 -24.48
C ARG A 376 -2.94 -14.18 -24.36
N LYS A 377 -3.30 -13.71 -23.13
CA LYS A 377 -4.61 -13.10 -22.82
C LYS A 377 -4.60 -11.55 -22.92
N LYS A 378 -3.47 -10.92 -23.26
CA LYS A 378 -3.33 -9.45 -23.37
C LYS A 378 -3.87 -8.92 -24.70
N SER A 379 -4.10 -7.61 -24.79
CA SER A 379 -4.56 -6.88 -25.99
C SER A 379 -3.65 -7.05 -27.20
N ASP A 380 -2.38 -7.37 -26.99
CA ASP A 380 -1.37 -7.64 -28.01
C ASP A 380 -1.31 -9.11 -28.47
N SER A 381 -2.33 -9.92 -28.16
CA SER A 381 -2.38 -11.37 -28.51
C SER A 381 -2.36 -11.65 -30.02
N ASN A 382 -2.71 -10.67 -30.84
CA ASN A 382 -2.65 -10.75 -32.30
C ASN A 382 -1.72 -9.71 -32.89
N ILE A 383 -0.44 -10.05 -33.07
CA ILE A 383 0.58 -9.18 -33.62
C ILE A 383 0.27 -8.69 -35.06
N GLU A 384 -0.57 -9.38 -35.80
CA GLU A 384 -0.98 -8.96 -37.16
C GLU A 384 -1.79 -7.64 -37.15
N ASN A 385 -2.32 -7.22 -36.00
CA ASN A 385 -3.06 -5.96 -35.81
C ASN A 385 -2.17 -4.78 -35.40
N TYR A 386 -0.84 -4.87 -35.59
CA TYR A 386 0.13 -3.87 -35.12
C TYR A 386 -0.12 -2.42 -35.59
N ASN A 387 -0.85 -2.23 -36.70
CA ASN A 387 -1.14 -0.92 -37.26
C ASN A 387 -2.57 -0.41 -36.98
N ARG A 388 -3.32 -1.06 -36.10
CA ARG A 388 -4.69 -0.65 -35.75
C ARG A 388 -4.70 0.22 -34.53
N LEU A 389 -5.52 1.29 -34.58
CA LEU A 389 -5.85 2.08 -33.41
C LEU A 389 -6.66 1.24 -32.42
N VAL A 390 -6.35 1.38 -31.14
CA VAL A 390 -7.01 0.68 -30.05
C VAL A 390 -8.15 1.54 -29.52
N VAL A 391 -9.34 0.93 -29.37
CA VAL A 391 -10.47 1.53 -28.64
C VAL A 391 -10.15 1.42 -27.16
N ASP A 392 -10.32 2.49 -26.43
CA ASP A 392 -10.23 2.47 -24.99
C ASP A 392 -11.57 1.95 -24.46
N ASP A 393 -11.57 0.70 -24.00
CA ASP A 393 -12.76 0.00 -23.48
C ASP A 393 -12.89 0.13 -21.95
N GLU A 394 -12.06 0.94 -21.28
CA GLU A 394 -12.28 1.26 -19.87
C GLU A 394 -13.72 1.80 -19.70
N GLN A 395 -14.41 1.27 -18.70
CA GLN A 395 -15.79 1.70 -18.45
C GLN A 395 -15.80 3.19 -18.10
N ILE A 396 -16.53 3.98 -18.88
CA ILE A 396 -16.69 5.42 -18.68
C ILE A 396 -17.49 5.69 -17.38
N ASP A 397 -17.41 4.81 -16.45
CA ASP A 397 -18.19 4.93 -15.24
C ASP A 397 -17.48 5.73 -14.18
N ALA A 398 -18.03 6.91 -13.93
CA ALA A 398 -17.67 7.74 -12.79
C ALA A 398 -18.50 7.42 -11.55
N SER A 399 -19.36 6.39 -11.58
CA SER A 399 -20.07 5.90 -10.41
C SER A 399 -19.19 4.93 -9.63
N GLY A 400 -18.11 5.43 -9.07
CA GLY A 400 -17.35 4.67 -8.08
C GLY A 400 -18.23 4.33 -6.87
N TYR A 401 -17.77 3.38 -6.05
CA TYR A 401 -18.45 3.03 -4.80
C TYR A 401 -18.81 4.28 -4.01
N SER A 402 -20.11 4.49 -3.80
CA SER A 402 -20.59 5.70 -3.15
C SER A 402 -20.36 5.63 -1.64
N GLY A 403 -19.58 6.57 -1.18
CA GLY A 403 -19.38 6.87 0.22
C GLY A 403 -18.76 8.26 0.29
N ASP A 404 -19.30 9.15 1.12
CA ASP A 404 -18.82 10.52 1.31
C ASP A 404 -17.44 10.56 2.02
N PHE A 405 -16.58 9.58 1.75
CA PHE A 405 -15.40 9.31 2.54
C PHE A 405 -14.11 9.63 1.78
N ARG A 406 -13.60 10.85 1.96
CA ARG A 406 -12.28 11.27 1.44
C ARG A 406 -11.42 11.76 2.59
N GLY A 407 -10.29 11.08 2.87
CA GLY A 407 -9.35 11.46 3.92
C GLY A 407 -8.00 11.93 3.40
N ARG A 408 -7.28 12.72 4.22
CA ARG A 408 -5.88 13.11 3.97
C ARG A 408 -4.96 12.44 4.99
N VAL A 409 -3.92 11.76 4.52
CA VAL A 409 -2.86 11.29 5.40
C VAL A 409 -1.99 12.47 5.82
N GLN A 410 -1.90 12.71 7.11
CA GLN A 410 -1.21 13.86 7.69
C GLN A 410 0.32 13.67 7.83
N ASN A 411 0.83 12.44 7.71
CA ASN A 411 2.25 12.13 7.83
C ASN A 411 2.80 11.60 6.51
N ARG A 412 3.99 12.13 6.07
CA ARG A 412 4.59 11.79 4.76
C ARG A 412 5.76 10.82 4.85
N GLN A 413 6.04 10.23 6.00
CA GLN A 413 7.17 9.32 6.14
C GLN A 413 6.83 7.97 5.48
N THR A 414 7.51 7.65 4.39
CA THR A 414 7.25 6.45 3.57
C THR A 414 8.42 5.48 3.52
N ASP A 415 9.51 5.73 4.26
CA ASP A 415 10.67 4.86 4.28
C ASP A 415 10.44 3.63 5.15
N LEU A 416 10.79 2.45 4.63
CA LEU A 416 10.78 1.19 5.38
C LEU A 416 11.98 1.13 6.33
N LYS A 417 11.90 1.86 7.43
CA LYS A 417 12.90 1.84 8.50
C LYS A 417 12.26 1.31 9.78
N CYS A 418 12.94 0.40 10.44
CA CYS A 418 12.54 -0.05 11.76
C CYS A 418 12.68 1.07 12.80
N MET A 419 11.85 1.00 13.84
CA MET A 419 12.01 1.80 15.05
C MET A 419 13.32 1.45 15.71
N PRO A 420 14.00 2.43 16.34
CA PRO A 420 15.31 2.22 16.97
C PRO A 420 15.29 1.14 18.05
N SER A 421 16.47 0.61 18.37
CA SER A 421 16.66 -0.32 19.49
C SER A 421 16.45 0.39 20.82
N TYR A 422 15.99 -0.35 21.82
CA TYR A 422 15.95 0.15 23.20
C TYR A 422 17.36 0.17 23.78
N ILE A 423 17.63 1.23 24.50
CA ILE A 423 18.90 1.47 25.19
C ILE A 423 18.64 1.83 26.65
N LEU A 424 19.66 1.64 27.48
CA LEU A 424 19.74 2.20 28.84
C LEU A 424 20.37 3.58 28.73
N SER A 425 19.68 4.60 29.25
CA SER A 425 20.13 5.99 29.21
C SER A 425 19.65 6.76 30.44
N PHE A 426 20.31 7.87 30.75
CA PHE A 426 19.83 8.84 31.75
C PHE A 426 18.82 9.85 31.17
N TYR A 427 18.74 9.93 29.83
CA TYR A 427 18.06 11.00 29.10
C TYR A 427 17.01 10.49 28.13
N ALA A 428 15.99 9.84 28.66
CA ALA A 428 14.87 9.40 27.84
C ALA A 428 14.06 10.61 27.33
N LYS A 429 13.71 10.60 26.05
CA LYS A 429 12.83 11.60 25.47
C LYS A 429 11.37 11.20 25.66
N GLU A 430 10.57 12.12 26.16
CA GLU A 430 9.15 11.92 26.30
C GLU A 430 8.43 12.02 24.94
N HIS A 431 7.54 11.06 24.67
CA HIS A 431 6.69 11.05 23.49
C HIS A 431 5.23 11.25 23.90
N PRO A 432 4.65 12.44 23.72
CA PRO A 432 3.32 12.77 24.26
C PRO A 432 2.19 11.93 23.65
N THR A 433 2.43 11.30 22.49
CA THR A 433 1.43 10.49 21.78
C THR A 433 1.51 9.00 22.12
N ARG A 434 2.62 8.53 22.66
CA ARG A 434 2.80 7.12 23.04
C ARG A 434 2.17 6.85 24.40
N ARG A 435 1.41 5.78 24.52
CA ARG A 435 0.86 5.31 25.80
C ARG A 435 1.78 4.34 26.51
N TYR A 436 2.63 3.65 25.76
CA TYR A 436 3.59 2.71 26.29
C TYR A 436 4.77 3.47 26.92
N LEU A 437 4.99 3.21 28.19
CA LEU A 437 6.15 3.70 28.92
C LEU A 437 7.03 2.49 29.24
N PRO A 438 8.22 2.39 28.63
CA PRO A 438 9.11 1.27 28.87
C PRO A 438 9.59 1.32 30.32
N TYR A 439 9.34 0.21 31.04
CA TYR A 439 9.75 0.05 32.44
C TYR A 439 10.26 -1.36 32.67
N SER A 440 11.27 -1.49 33.54
CA SER A 440 11.77 -2.76 34.00
C SER A 440 12.26 -2.67 35.45
N GLN A 441 11.72 -3.53 36.30
CA GLN A 441 12.18 -3.66 37.68
C GLN A 441 13.65 -4.10 37.75
N SER A 442 14.09 -4.94 36.81
CA SER A 442 15.48 -5.40 36.72
C SER A 442 16.44 -4.23 36.47
N VAL A 443 16.06 -3.21 35.67
CA VAL A 443 16.88 -2.02 35.41
C VAL A 443 16.92 -1.12 36.62
N GLU A 444 15.80 -0.97 37.33
CA GLU A 444 15.76 -0.19 38.57
C GLU A 444 16.63 -0.81 39.67
N GLN A 445 16.55 -2.14 39.82
CA GLN A 445 17.39 -2.88 40.75
C GLN A 445 18.87 -2.77 40.37
N PHE A 446 19.20 -2.95 39.08
CA PHE A 446 20.57 -2.80 38.58
C PHE A 446 21.16 -1.42 38.87
N SER A 447 20.37 -0.35 38.70
CA SER A 447 20.81 1.02 38.99
C SER A 447 21.11 1.22 40.48
N ARG A 448 20.33 0.60 41.39
CA ARG A 448 20.56 0.64 42.84
C ARG A 448 21.79 -0.19 43.25
N GLU A 449 21.94 -1.40 42.70
CA GLU A 449 23.08 -2.27 43.01
C GLU A 449 24.42 -1.66 42.59
N ASN A 450 24.41 -0.86 41.52
CA ASN A 450 25.59 -0.15 41.03
C ASN A 450 25.78 1.27 41.60
N GLU A 451 24.97 1.65 42.59
CA GLU A 451 25.03 2.97 43.24
C GLU A 451 25.05 4.13 42.22
N MET A 452 24.21 4.01 41.14
CA MET A 452 24.14 5.01 40.08
C MET A 452 23.63 6.36 40.64
N GLU A 453 24.26 7.46 40.28
CA GLU A 453 23.82 8.79 40.70
C GLU A 453 22.44 9.19 40.22
N GLN A 454 22.08 8.70 39.02
CA GLN A 454 20.75 8.80 38.42
C GLN A 454 20.29 7.42 38.00
N PRO A 455 19.01 7.07 38.17
CA PRO A 455 18.50 5.79 37.71
C PRO A 455 18.57 5.70 36.19
N LEU A 456 18.95 4.51 35.69
CA LEU A 456 18.90 4.22 34.27
C LEU A 456 17.45 4.08 33.83
N LEU A 457 17.15 4.65 32.68
CA LEU A 457 15.85 4.59 32.03
C LEU A 457 15.97 3.78 30.73
N LEU A 458 14.92 3.05 30.41
CA LEU A 458 14.78 2.40 29.11
C LEU A 458 14.16 3.38 28.11
N CYS A 459 14.81 3.60 26.97
CA CYS A 459 14.28 4.42 25.90
C CYS A 459 14.77 3.94 24.53
N ASN A 460 14.09 4.35 23.49
CA ASN A 460 14.52 4.16 22.10
C ASN A 460 14.68 5.50 21.36
N ASP A 461 14.58 6.59 22.09
CA ASP A 461 14.88 7.94 21.62
C ASP A 461 15.44 8.74 22.82
N GLU A 462 16.58 9.38 22.61
CA GLU A 462 17.24 10.18 23.65
C GLU A 462 17.00 11.67 23.42
N ALA A 463 16.94 12.41 24.53
CA ALA A 463 16.93 13.86 24.47
C ALA A 463 18.32 14.36 24.03
N ALA A 464 18.35 15.35 23.15
CA ALA A 464 19.62 15.97 22.74
C ALA A 464 20.30 16.63 23.96
N LEU A 465 21.60 16.35 24.14
CA LEU A 465 22.40 16.90 25.21
C LEU A 465 23.05 18.20 24.76
N ASP A 466 23.06 19.18 25.66
CA ASP A 466 23.83 20.39 25.50
C ASP A 466 25.33 20.18 25.84
N SER A 467 26.17 21.09 25.40
CA SER A 467 27.62 21.01 25.63
C SER A 467 28.02 20.96 27.12
N ALA A 468 27.24 21.61 28.00
CA ALA A 468 27.51 21.61 29.42
C ALA A 468 27.31 20.22 30.05
N ARG A 469 26.26 19.50 29.66
CA ARG A 469 26.01 18.12 30.10
C ARG A 469 27.07 17.15 29.57
N ILE A 470 27.50 17.32 28.31
CA ILE A 470 28.57 16.51 27.75
C ILE A 470 29.88 16.71 28.52
N CYS A 471 30.25 17.96 28.83
CA CYS A 471 31.43 18.27 29.67
C CYS A 471 31.32 17.63 31.05
N LEU A 472 30.15 17.69 31.68
CA LEU A 472 29.94 17.07 32.99
C LEU A 472 30.20 15.56 32.95
N HIS A 473 29.73 14.85 31.91
CA HIS A 473 30.00 13.42 31.74
C HIS A 473 31.47 13.14 31.45
N GLN A 474 32.19 13.99 30.72
CA GLN A 474 33.63 13.89 30.52
C GLN A 474 34.41 14.00 31.84
N GLU A 475 34.08 14.99 32.67
CA GLU A 475 34.69 15.18 34.00
C GLU A 475 34.39 13.98 34.92
N ARG A 476 33.15 13.46 34.90
CA ARG A 476 32.75 12.30 35.70
C ARG A 476 33.45 11.02 35.26
N ALA A 477 33.57 10.74 33.97
CA ALA A 477 34.26 9.56 33.47
C ALA A 477 35.69 9.46 34.02
N VAL A 478 36.38 10.57 34.15
CA VAL A 478 37.72 10.65 34.76
C VAL A 478 37.68 10.44 36.28
N SER A 479 36.73 11.09 36.95
CA SER A 479 36.57 10.99 38.42
C SER A 479 36.14 9.59 38.86
N ASP A 480 35.18 8.98 38.18
CA ASP A 480 34.62 7.68 38.53
C ASP A 480 35.60 6.52 38.29
N ALA A 481 36.54 6.68 37.36
CA ALA A 481 37.66 5.77 37.21
C ALA A 481 38.57 5.73 38.43
N GLN A 482 38.74 6.87 39.12
CA GLN A 482 39.52 6.96 40.36
C GLN A 482 38.77 6.41 41.58
N LEU A 483 37.43 6.47 41.56
CA LEU A 483 36.55 6.05 42.66
C LEU A 483 36.10 4.58 42.54
N GLY A 484 36.42 3.89 41.43
CA GLY A 484 36.05 2.51 41.21
C GLY A 484 34.54 2.30 40.86
N LYS A 485 33.84 3.37 40.48
CA LYS A 485 32.42 3.32 40.04
C LYS A 485 32.31 2.85 38.59
N THR A 486 32.52 1.59 38.36
CA THR A 486 32.72 1.00 37.02
C THR A 486 31.48 1.12 36.10
N CYS A 487 30.25 0.91 36.62
CA CYS A 487 29.05 1.01 35.82
C CYS A 487 28.69 2.44 35.40
N GLN A 488 28.84 3.40 36.34
CA GLN A 488 28.65 4.81 36.06
C GLN A 488 29.64 5.29 34.98
N MET A 489 30.91 4.88 35.10
CA MET A 489 31.97 5.19 34.13
C MET A 489 31.64 4.65 32.72
N VAL A 490 31.06 3.45 32.63
CA VAL A 490 30.61 2.89 31.33
C VAL A 490 29.57 3.83 30.68
N MET A 491 28.57 4.27 31.46
CA MET A 491 27.52 5.16 30.93
C MET A 491 28.06 6.54 30.56
N ASP A 492 28.92 7.09 31.36
CA ASP A 492 29.52 8.40 31.07
C ASP A 492 30.38 8.36 29.80
N ASN A 493 31.20 7.32 29.63
CA ASN A 493 31.97 7.11 28.40
C ASN A 493 31.08 6.82 27.18
N PHE A 494 29.99 6.09 27.35
CA PHE A 494 29.00 5.87 26.30
C PHE A 494 28.39 7.20 25.81
N ILE A 495 28.00 8.09 26.74
CA ILE A 495 27.41 9.40 26.44
C ILE A 495 28.39 10.30 25.69
N VAL A 496 29.68 10.32 26.09
CA VAL A 496 30.71 11.11 25.40
C VAL A 496 31.25 10.45 24.14
N ARG A 497 30.70 9.26 23.76
CA ARG A 497 31.05 8.46 22.59
C ARG A 497 32.48 7.86 22.62
N ASP A 498 33.06 7.73 23.81
CA ASP A 498 34.27 6.93 24.00
C ASP A 498 33.92 5.45 24.16
N TYR A 499 33.54 4.83 23.03
CA TYR A 499 33.08 3.43 23.01
C TYR A 499 34.21 2.44 23.32
N GLU A 500 35.47 2.79 23.06
CA GLU A 500 36.62 1.90 23.33
C GLU A 500 36.84 1.74 24.84
N THR A 501 36.84 2.83 25.58
CA THR A 501 36.98 2.82 27.05
C THR A 501 35.76 2.13 27.68
N ALA A 502 34.54 2.44 27.24
CA ALA A 502 33.32 1.78 27.73
C ALA A 502 33.36 0.25 27.50
N MET A 503 33.81 -0.20 26.33
CA MET A 503 33.96 -1.63 26.00
C MET A 503 35.01 -2.31 26.88
N SER A 504 36.19 -1.71 27.04
CA SER A 504 37.26 -2.27 27.87
C SER A 504 36.82 -2.53 29.32
N VAL A 505 36.08 -1.58 29.89
CA VAL A 505 35.51 -1.70 31.25
C VAL A 505 34.46 -2.82 31.31
N LEU A 506 33.54 -2.88 30.34
CA LEU A 506 32.52 -3.91 30.28
C LEU A 506 33.09 -5.32 30.10
N ASP A 507 34.06 -5.49 29.23
CA ASP A 507 34.71 -6.79 29.02
C ASP A 507 35.46 -7.25 30.28
N SER A 508 36.13 -6.34 31.02
CA SER A 508 36.75 -6.64 32.29
C SER A 508 35.73 -7.07 33.36
N LEU A 509 34.59 -6.36 33.45
CA LEU A 509 33.52 -6.69 34.39
C LEU A 509 32.90 -8.06 34.10
N ILE A 510 32.61 -8.34 32.84
CA ILE A 510 31.97 -9.62 32.43
C ILE A 510 32.88 -10.81 32.67
N VAL A 511 34.21 -10.65 32.52
CA VAL A 511 35.19 -11.72 32.74
C VAL A 511 35.51 -11.91 34.22
N SER A 512 35.55 -10.84 35.01
CA SER A 512 36.01 -10.90 36.42
C SER A 512 34.94 -11.37 37.41
N VAL A 513 33.67 -11.28 37.09
CA VAL A 513 32.54 -11.59 37.99
C VAL A 513 31.90 -12.92 37.57
N ARG A 514 31.83 -13.90 38.49
CA ARG A 514 31.37 -15.27 38.21
C ARG A 514 29.88 -15.39 37.89
N ASP A 515 29.04 -14.50 38.46
CA ASP A 515 27.59 -14.42 38.25
C ASP A 515 27.25 -12.97 37.88
N VAL A 516 27.72 -12.55 36.69
CA VAL A 516 27.54 -11.19 36.25
C VAL A 516 26.07 -10.91 35.96
N ASN A 517 25.58 -9.74 36.38
CA ASN A 517 24.20 -9.30 36.06
C ASN A 517 24.01 -9.21 34.53
N PRO A 518 22.97 -9.87 33.98
CA PRO A 518 22.76 -9.92 32.54
C PRO A 518 22.66 -8.55 31.84
N LEU A 519 22.33 -7.50 32.57
CA LEU A 519 22.27 -6.13 32.03
C LEU A 519 23.64 -5.58 31.62
N TYR A 520 24.76 -6.14 32.10
CA TYR A 520 26.08 -5.80 31.57
C TYR A 520 26.25 -6.27 30.12
N HIS A 521 25.69 -7.45 29.78
CA HIS A 521 25.66 -7.91 28.40
C HIS A 521 24.75 -7.03 27.54
N PHE A 522 23.63 -6.54 28.10
CA PHE A 522 22.77 -5.58 27.42
C PHE A 522 23.52 -4.28 27.12
N LEU A 523 24.23 -3.72 28.10
CA LEU A 523 25.06 -2.53 27.91
C LEU A 523 26.19 -2.76 26.88
N ARG A 524 26.84 -3.94 26.92
CA ARG A 524 27.90 -4.27 25.95
C ARG A 524 27.36 -4.31 24.54
N ALA A 525 26.22 -4.97 24.32
CA ALA A 525 25.58 -5.00 23.03
C ALA A 525 25.12 -3.60 22.55
N GLN A 526 24.66 -2.75 23.47
CA GLN A 526 24.30 -1.36 23.18
C GLN A 526 25.53 -0.58 22.71
N VAL A 527 26.64 -0.63 23.45
CA VAL A 527 27.88 0.08 23.10
C VAL A 527 28.42 -0.41 21.77
N ARG A 528 28.48 -1.75 21.54
CA ARG A 528 28.91 -2.34 20.26
C ARG A 528 28.02 -1.90 19.10
N THR A 529 26.71 -1.82 19.30
CA THR A 529 25.78 -1.36 18.27
C THR A 529 26.08 0.08 17.86
N SER A 530 26.25 0.98 18.85
CA SER A 530 26.59 2.37 18.60
C SER A 530 27.97 2.56 17.97
N GLN A 531 28.95 1.74 18.36
CA GLN A 531 30.29 1.74 17.76
C GLN A 531 30.24 1.34 16.27
N VAL A 532 29.50 0.28 15.94
CA VAL A 532 29.31 -0.19 14.55
C VAL A 532 28.60 0.85 13.69
N GLU A 533 27.63 1.59 14.26
CA GLU A 533 26.90 2.63 13.53
C GLU A 533 27.71 3.92 13.34
N ALA A 534 28.69 4.17 14.19
CA ALA A 534 29.53 5.37 14.12
C ALA A 534 30.70 5.28 13.13
N GLN A 535 31.08 4.09 12.69
CA GLN A 535 32.26 3.85 11.84
C GLN A 535 31.89 3.20 10.51
N PRO A 536 32.49 3.61 9.38
CA PRO A 536 32.35 2.92 8.12
C PRO A 536 33.14 1.59 8.19
N ILE A 537 32.43 0.46 8.19
CA ILE A 537 32.98 -0.89 8.29
C ILE A 537 32.62 -1.66 7.00
N ASN A 538 33.48 -2.54 6.51
CA ASN A 538 33.16 -3.38 5.36
C ASN A 538 32.11 -4.45 5.68
N ASP A 539 31.36 -4.92 4.69
CA ASP A 539 30.21 -5.80 4.87
C ASP A 539 30.52 -7.11 5.62
N ASN A 540 31.69 -7.70 5.43
CA ASN A 540 32.04 -8.96 6.08
C ASN A 540 32.34 -8.75 7.57
N GLU A 541 33.07 -7.72 7.91
CA GLU A 541 33.36 -7.34 9.29
C GLU A 541 32.08 -6.90 10.00
N LEU A 542 31.23 -6.11 9.33
CA LEU A 542 29.94 -5.67 9.82
C LEU A 542 29.06 -6.86 10.25
N ARG A 543 29.03 -7.90 9.42
CA ARG A 543 28.29 -9.13 9.73
C ARG A 543 28.82 -9.85 10.97
N LEU A 544 30.14 -9.94 11.13
CA LEU A 544 30.76 -10.55 12.31
C LEU A 544 30.42 -9.75 13.58
N ARG A 545 30.52 -8.42 13.54
CA ARG A 545 30.18 -7.55 14.66
C ARG A 545 28.71 -7.71 15.07
N TYR A 546 27.77 -7.75 14.12
CA TYR A 546 26.38 -8.02 14.46
C TYR A 546 26.13 -9.41 15.04
N MET A 547 26.92 -10.43 14.66
CA MET A 547 26.83 -11.74 15.31
C MET A 547 27.31 -11.73 16.76
N GLU A 548 28.36 -10.97 17.10
CA GLU A 548 28.79 -10.76 18.49
C GLU A 548 27.72 -10.03 19.31
N ILE A 549 27.12 -8.97 18.75
CA ILE A 549 26.01 -8.23 19.36
C ILE A 549 24.82 -9.17 19.64
N LEU A 550 24.48 -10.07 18.70
CA LEU A 550 23.42 -11.04 18.89
C LEU A 550 23.70 -12.03 20.03
N GLN A 551 24.96 -12.40 20.30
CA GLN A 551 25.31 -13.27 21.42
C GLN A 551 24.97 -12.60 22.76
N ASP A 552 25.30 -11.33 22.91
CA ASP A 552 25.01 -10.56 24.12
C ASP A 552 23.48 -10.37 24.33
N TRP A 553 22.74 -10.03 23.24
CA TRP A 553 21.28 -9.95 23.32
C TRP A 553 20.65 -11.30 23.70
N LYS A 554 21.11 -12.41 23.12
CA LYS A 554 20.64 -13.77 23.42
C LYS A 554 20.90 -14.15 24.87
N TYR A 555 22.09 -13.84 25.38
CA TYR A 555 22.43 -14.11 26.78
C TYR A 555 21.46 -13.36 27.71
N CYS A 556 21.26 -12.08 27.49
CA CYS A 556 20.35 -11.26 28.28
C CYS A 556 18.89 -11.76 28.18
N ALA A 557 18.40 -12.08 26.98
CA ALA A 557 17.04 -12.56 26.74
C ALA A 557 16.74 -13.92 27.40
N ASN A 558 17.76 -14.78 27.53
CA ASN A 558 17.63 -16.07 28.19
C ASN A 558 17.71 -15.95 29.71
N ALA A 559 18.55 -15.06 30.22
CA ALA A 559 18.72 -14.86 31.66
C ALA A 559 17.59 -14.06 32.31
N LEU A 560 16.98 -13.11 31.57
CA LEU A 560 15.91 -12.23 32.04
C LEU A 560 14.63 -12.49 31.23
N GLN A 561 13.77 -13.38 31.70
CA GLN A 561 12.53 -13.74 31.00
C GLN A 561 11.53 -12.59 30.92
N ASP A 562 11.48 -11.73 31.92
CA ASP A 562 10.58 -10.57 32.01
C ASP A 562 11.19 -9.29 31.40
N PHE A 563 12.19 -9.45 30.51
CA PHE A 563 12.88 -8.33 29.87
C PHE A 563 12.75 -8.40 28.33
N PRO A 564 11.64 -7.92 27.75
CA PRO A 564 11.34 -8.05 26.32
C PRO A 564 12.27 -7.20 25.42
N PHE A 565 12.98 -6.23 25.99
CA PHE A 565 13.81 -5.29 25.24
C PHE A 565 15.02 -5.96 24.57
N ALA A 566 15.57 -7.02 25.18
CA ALA A 566 16.65 -7.79 24.58
C ALA A 566 16.18 -8.55 23.33
N THR A 567 15.01 -9.20 23.39
CA THR A 567 14.42 -9.88 22.23
C THR A 567 14.02 -8.92 21.13
N TYR A 568 13.53 -7.73 21.49
CA TYR A 568 13.25 -6.67 20.54
C TYR A 568 14.52 -6.21 19.79
N ASN A 569 15.60 -5.95 20.52
CA ASN A 569 16.89 -5.53 19.96
C ASN A 569 17.52 -6.62 19.09
N MET A 570 17.34 -7.92 19.46
CA MET A 570 17.69 -9.03 18.56
C MET A 570 16.99 -8.93 17.22
N GLY A 571 15.69 -8.63 17.22
CA GLY A 571 14.91 -8.43 16.01
C GLY A 571 15.51 -7.33 15.13
N ASN A 572 15.84 -6.18 15.71
CA ASN A 572 16.48 -5.08 14.99
C ASN A 572 17.84 -5.50 14.39
N THR A 573 18.64 -6.26 15.14
CA THR A 573 19.93 -6.75 14.66
C THR A 573 19.77 -7.75 13.51
N TYR A 574 18.76 -8.64 13.56
CA TYR A 574 18.45 -9.55 12.45
C TYR A 574 18.00 -8.78 11.19
N VAL A 575 17.23 -7.70 11.33
CA VAL A 575 16.88 -6.84 10.17
C VAL A 575 18.11 -6.25 9.52
N LYS A 576 19.09 -5.77 10.31
CA LYS A 576 20.36 -5.26 9.78
C LYS A 576 21.17 -6.33 9.06
N LEU A 577 21.09 -7.58 9.52
CA LEU A 577 21.65 -8.76 8.84
C LEU A 577 20.83 -9.25 7.63
N LYS A 578 19.69 -8.61 7.33
CA LYS A 578 18.72 -9.01 6.30
C LYS A 578 18.09 -10.40 6.53
N ASP A 579 18.19 -10.93 7.76
CA ASP A 579 17.49 -12.15 8.17
C ASP A 579 16.12 -11.80 8.75
N TYR A 580 15.21 -11.49 7.85
CA TYR A 580 13.86 -11.05 8.22
C TYR A 580 13.03 -12.14 8.89
N SER A 581 13.33 -13.41 8.64
CA SER A 581 12.63 -14.55 9.28
C SER A 581 12.96 -14.64 10.75
N SER A 582 14.23 -14.56 11.11
CA SER A 582 14.68 -14.54 12.50
C SER A 582 14.21 -13.24 13.21
N ALA A 583 14.17 -12.11 12.50
CA ALA A 583 13.63 -10.86 13.01
C ALA A 583 12.16 -10.99 13.42
N VAL A 584 11.31 -11.55 12.55
CA VAL A 584 9.89 -11.81 12.83
C VAL A 584 9.71 -12.70 14.06
N ASN A 585 10.52 -13.77 14.20
CA ASN A 585 10.46 -14.64 15.36
C ASN A 585 10.84 -13.89 16.66
N ALA A 586 11.89 -13.06 16.62
CA ALA A 586 12.33 -12.28 17.77
C ALA A 586 11.27 -11.24 18.19
N TYR A 587 10.67 -10.52 17.25
CA TYR A 587 9.58 -9.59 17.55
C TYR A 587 8.32 -10.30 18.03
N THR A 588 8.02 -11.51 17.53
CA THR A 588 6.90 -12.32 18.01
C THR A 588 7.11 -12.69 19.48
N ALA A 589 8.30 -13.19 19.84
CA ALA A 589 8.64 -13.46 21.23
C ALA A 589 8.60 -12.19 22.13
N THR A 590 8.91 -11.02 21.55
CA THR A 590 8.77 -9.73 22.25
C THR A 590 7.30 -9.42 22.53
N ILE A 591 6.43 -9.58 21.53
CA ILE A 591 4.99 -9.29 21.63
C ILE A 591 4.31 -10.25 22.60
N GLU A 592 4.72 -11.52 22.64
CA GLU A 592 4.20 -12.51 23.59
C GLU A 592 4.52 -12.12 25.05
N ARG A 593 5.70 -11.53 25.29
CA ARG A 593 6.12 -11.06 26.63
C ARG A 593 5.52 -9.69 26.98
N GLU A 594 5.43 -8.79 26.02
CA GLU A 594 4.97 -7.42 26.19
C GLU A 594 4.02 -7.02 25.05
N PRO A 595 2.73 -7.41 25.12
CA PRO A 595 1.74 -7.13 24.07
C PRO A 595 1.41 -5.63 23.90
N SER A 596 1.84 -4.79 24.83
CA SER A 596 1.59 -3.34 24.79
C SER A 596 2.70 -2.54 24.12
N MET A 597 3.77 -3.17 23.59
CA MET A 597 4.90 -2.53 22.92
C MET A 597 4.60 -2.26 21.44
N PRO A 598 4.26 -1.02 21.04
CA PRO A 598 3.88 -0.71 19.65
C PRO A 598 5.03 -0.85 18.66
N GLU A 599 6.26 -0.60 19.10
CA GLU A 599 7.46 -0.70 18.27
C GLU A 599 7.72 -2.14 17.79
N ALA A 600 7.36 -3.13 18.60
CA ALA A 600 7.53 -4.55 18.22
C ALA A 600 6.58 -4.92 17.07
N TYR A 601 5.33 -4.48 17.12
CA TYR A 601 4.38 -4.66 16.02
C TYR A 601 4.85 -3.90 14.76
N PHE A 602 5.28 -2.66 14.92
CA PHE A 602 5.75 -1.85 13.80
C PHE A 602 6.92 -2.53 13.08
N ASN A 603 7.95 -2.94 13.81
CA ASN A 603 9.15 -3.54 13.24
C ASN A 603 8.88 -4.95 12.68
N ARG A 604 7.97 -5.73 13.30
CA ARG A 604 7.51 -7.01 12.74
C ARG A 604 6.75 -6.78 11.44
N GLY A 605 5.89 -5.77 11.40
CA GLY A 605 5.15 -5.37 10.21
C GLY A 605 6.09 -4.96 9.05
N VAL A 606 7.10 -4.14 9.33
CA VAL A 606 8.15 -3.80 8.37
C VAL A 606 8.88 -5.06 7.89
N SER A 607 9.22 -5.98 8.81
CA SER A 607 9.92 -7.23 8.46
C SER A 607 9.07 -8.15 7.59
N TYR A 608 7.75 -8.21 7.78
CA TYR A 608 6.82 -8.92 6.90
C TYR A 608 6.75 -8.30 5.51
N ILE A 609 6.70 -6.97 5.41
CA ILE A 609 6.71 -6.27 4.11
C ILE A 609 8.00 -6.57 3.34
N LEU A 610 9.16 -6.57 4.02
CA LEU A 610 10.45 -6.91 3.43
C LEU A 610 10.54 -8.39 2.98
N GLN A 611 9.70 -9.27 3.53
CA GLN A 611 9.49 -10.65 3.05
C GLN A 611 8.43 -10.78 1.96
N ASN A 612 7.86 -9.68 1.46
CA ASN A 612 6.72 -9.65 0.55
C ASN A 612 5.41 -10.25 1.12
N LYS A 613 5.28 -10.31 2.44
CA LYS A 613 4.06 -10.74 3.16
C LYS A 613 3.25 -9.51 3.55
N ILE A 614 2.69 -8.85 2.54
CA ILE A 614 2.10 -7.51 2.70
C ILE A 614 0.93 -7.51 3.70
N GLU A 615 0.00 -8.46 3.61
CA GLU A 615 -1.19 -8.50 4.48
C GLU A 615 -0.84 -8.59 5.98
N GLN A 616 0.10 -9.48 6.33
CA GLN A 616 0.57 -9.64 7.69
C GLN A 616 1.27 -8.36 8.17
N GLY A 617 2.05 -7.73 7.28
CA GLY A 617 2.72 -6.47 7.55
C GLY A 617 1.75 -5.33 7.82
N LEU A 618 0.70 -5.19 7.01
CA LEU A 618 -0.32 -4.17 7.18
C LEU A 618 -1.12 -4.36 8.47
N ALA A 619 -1.45 -5.59 8.86
CA ALA A 619 -2.14 -5.89 10.11
C ALA A 619 -1.32 -5.46 11.33
N ASP A 620 -0.02 -5.74 11.34
CA ASP A 620 0.88 -5.33 12.42
C ASP A 620 1.07 -3.80 12.47
N LEU A 621 1.21 -3.15 11.30
CA LEU A 621 1.28 -1.69 11.21
C LEU A 621 -0.01 -1.02 11.70
N SER A 622 -1.19 -1.56 11.37
CA SER A 622 -2.46 -1.08 11.91
C SER A 622 -2.48 -1.14 13.43
N ARG A 623 -2.03 -2.27 14.00
CA ARG A 623 -1.94 -2.45 15.45
C ARG A 623 -0.97 -1.45 16.10
N ALA A 624 0.20 -1.22 15.50
CA ALA A 624 1.16 -0.22 15.96
C ALA A 624 0.57 1.21 15.92
N GLY A 625 -0.16 1.54 14.86
CA GLY A 625 -0.88 2.81 14.70
C GLY A 625 -1.93 3.03 15.79
N GLU A 626 -2.72 2.02 16.15
CA GLU A 626 -3.67 2.07 17.27
C GLU A 626 -2.99 2.41 18.59
N MET A 627 -1.78 1.88 18.80
CA MET A 627 -1.00 2.10 20.02
C MET A 627 -0.25 3.44 20.05
N GLY A 628 -0.36 4.26 18.99
CA GLY A 628 0.19 5.62 18.95
C GLY A 628 1.39 5.82 18.03
N LEU A 629 1.82 4.83 17.25
CA LEU A 629 2.83 4.98 16.21
C LEU A 629 2.20 5.37 14.87
N TYR A 630 1.76 6.62 14.75
CA TYR A 630 0.96 7.10 13.62
C TYR A 630 1.67 7.10 12.27
N GLN A 631 2.99 7.07 12.26
CA GLN A 631 3.77 6.87 11.03
C GLN A 631 3.46 5.55 10.32
N ALA A 632 2.89 4.58 11.03
CA ALA A 632 2.42 3.33 10.46
C ALA A 632 1.38 3.54 9.34
N TYR A 633 0.50 4.54 9.48
CA TYR A 633 -0.55 4.81 8.48
C TYR A 633 0.00 5.30 7.13
N SER A 634 1.15 5.97 7.12
CA SER A 634 1.81 6.36 5.87
C SER A 634 2.36 5.14 5.10
N LEU A 635 2.86 4.14 5.83
CA LEU A 635 3.31 2.87 5.25
C LEU A 635 2.12 2.04 4.78
N ILE A 636 1.03 2.00 5.56
CA ILE A 636 -0.20 1.29 5.19
C ILE A 636 -0.69 1.85 3.84
N LYS A 637 -0.85 3.16 3.71
CA LYS A 637 -1.27 3.81 2.46
C LYS A 637 -0.37 3.45 1.28
N LYS A 638 0.96 3.46 1.49
CA LYS A 638 1.93 3.15 0.41
C LYS A 638 1.84 1.72 -0.08
N TYR A 639 1.59 0.76 0.82
CA TYR A 639 1.64 -0.67 0.50
C TYR A 639 0.27 -1.28 0.25
N SER A 640 -0.83 -0.69 0.71
CA SER A 640 -2.19 -1.07 0.32
C SER A 640 -2.49 -0.73 -1.14
N ALA A 641 -2.02 0.43 -1.63
CA ALA A 641 -2.20 0.86 -3.03
C ALA A 641 -1.43 0.02 -4.07
N LYS A 642 -0.48 -0.84 -3.65
CA LYS A 642 0.27 -1.71 -4.58
C LYS A 642 -0.44 -2.99 -5.01
N LYS A 643 -1.58 -3.33 -4.43
CA LYS A 643 -2.40 -4.49 -4.86
C LYS A 643 -3.20 -4.24 -6.14
N GLY A 644 -3.36 -2.99 -6.57
CA GLY A 644 -4.15 -2.58 -7.72
C GLY A 644 -3.33 -2.18 -8.96
N LYS A 645 -2.07 -2.70 -9.10
CA LYS A 645 -1.28 -2.49 -10.31
C LYS A 645 -0.69 -3.79 -10.80
#